data_fef4f421320f60c1384d114078beea84
#
_entry.id   fef4f421320f60c1384d114078beea84
#
_cell.length_a   1.000
_cell.length_b   1.000
_cell.length_c   1.000
_cell.angle_alpha   90.00
_cell.angle_beta   90.00
_cell.angle_gamma   90.00
#
_symmetry.space_group_name_H-M   'P 1'
#
loop_
_entity.id
_entity.type
_entity.pdbx_description
1 polymer ?
#
loop_
_entity_poly.entity_id
_entity_poly.type
_entity_poly.pdbx_seq_one_letter_code
_entity_poly.pdbx_strand_id
1 'polypeptide(L)'
;MMRPGAKQYVVARPLYSEETFAEKHEKVYRQRKTMLNHIKQYFTCDAKRAKNAALSLLPVIGWMKIYRVKEWLLSDIVSGLSTGLVAVLQGLAYCLLASLPPWYGLFSAFFPVIMYFFLGTSRHISVGPFPVLCLMIGSVVTRLVPDEGPPVNITGFEGLTRDEQRVLVASSVTFLAGIMQLAMGVFQVGFVVMYLSDTLVSGFTTAAAIHILVSQLKFVLGLQVPGISGPLSIIYTLEIIINKITSTNVCDVVISLVIMVVVFIVKELNDRFKSKLPVPIPIEVIMTVIACGVSYAFDFKTKYGIDVVGHIPKGYEPPMAPNLHIFQDTAVEAFPMAIVGFAVAFSVAKVYSVKHDYTIDGNQELIAFGVSNIFGASFKSFAASTALSRSAVQESTGGKTQIAGLLSAIIVMIVTLAIGFLLEPLPKSVLGAVVIVNLKGMLMQFRDVPYLWRRDKPDCIVWLGTCIAAILLGLDLGLAAGLGVELLSVVLRAQFPRCSVLANIKGTDIYKDRKDYIDIYEQEGVKIFRIPSPIFFANIDFFRSKLVEAVGFNPLRVLRKRNKALRMIRKLLKKGDLQWTCNGLLNTSCRPIKESEDESNMEELDLPTDFKDLPTRIDWNADLPGNISVPRVEVHSLILDFAAVSFLDISALKGLKTSLKELIRVEVEVYIVACDPYILEKLHHCCFFDDEVQPSMFFLTLHDAMLHILEKHPESTEKKSNCEKIITTVTVHHPGGSLRSTDRNVPDRETRF
;
A
#
# COMPACT_ATOMS: atom_id res chain seq x y z
N MET A 1 -9.28 20.98 40.36
CA MET A 1 -9.39 19.66 41.03
C MET A 1 -8.16 18.84 40.68
N MET A 2 -7.20 18.70 41.59
CA MET A 2 -6.09 17.75 41.38
C MET A 2 -6.65 16.34 41.44
N ARG A 3 -6.39 15.56 40.37
CA ARG A 3 -6.71 14.13 40.36
C ARG A 3 -5.83 13.44 41.41
N PRO A 4 -6.38 12.71 42.37
CA PRO A 4 -5.57 12.00 43.37
C PRO A 4 -4.87 10.82 42.68
N GLY A 5 -3.52 10.76 42.79
CA GLY A 5 -2.78 9.54 42.59
C GLY A 5 -2.01 9.39 41.27
N ALA A 6 -1.39 10.45 40.74
CA ALA A 6 -0.28 10.24 39.81
C ALA A 6 0.85 9.54 40.58
N LYS A 7 1.08 8.25 40.29
CA LYS A 7 2.19 7.50 40.85
C LYS A 7 3.49 8.14 40.38
N GLN A 8 4.18 8.85 41.30
CA GLN A 8 5.52 9.36 41.04
C GLN A 8 6.53 8.26 41.37
N TYR A 9 7.52 8.08 40.51
CA TYR A 9 8.66 7.21 40.80
C TYR A 9 9.95 7.96 40.51
N VAL A 10 11.00 7.67 41.25
CA VAL A 10 12.33 8.22 41.07
C VAL A 10 13.27 7.06 40.72
N VAL A 11 14.00 7.20 39.61
CA VAL A 11 15.03 6.23 39.20
C VAL A 11 16.39 6.88 39.45
N ALA A 12 17.16 6.31 40.36
CA ALA A 12 18.54 6.70 40.60
C ALA A 12 19.46 5.70 39.84
N ARG A 13 20.12 6.16 38.80
CA ARG A 13 21.09 5.40 38.04
C ARG A 13 22.24 6.29 37.55
N PRO A 14 23.44 5.72 37.29
CA PRO A 14 24.51 6.47 36.68
C PRO A 14 24.13 6.95 35.27
N LEU A 15 24.77 8.03 34.83
CA LEU A 15 24.72 8.50 33.45
C LEU A 15 25.55 7.57 32.59
N TYR A 16 24.99 7.14 31.46
CA TYR A 16 25.65 6.20 30.54
C TYR A 16 25.75 6.77 29.12
N SER A 17 27.00 6.80 28.60
CA SER A 17 27.23 6.73 27.15
C SER A 17 27.16 5.26 26.68
N GLU A 18 27.06 5.02 25.37
CA GLU A 18 27.09 3.66 24.81
C GLU A 18 28.40 2.93 25.17
N GLU A 19 29.51 3.65 25.21
CA GLU A 19 30.83 3.14 25.55
C GLU A 19 30.91 2.71 27.03
N THR A 20 30.54 3.59 27.95
CA THR A 20 30.55 3.31 29.40
C THR A 20 29.54 2.23 29.81
N PHE A 21 28.43 2.11 29.04
CA PHE A 21 27.47 1.03 29.25
C PHE A 21 28.02 -0.32 28.77
N ALA A 22 28.68 -0.35 27.61
CA ALA A 22 29.28 -1.58 27.06
C ALA A 22 30.44 -2.09 27.92
N GLU A 23 31.19 -1.22 28.59
CA GLU A 23 32.24 -1.60 29.56
C GLU A 23 31.68 -2.27 30.81
N LYS A 24 30.53 -1.81 31.31
CA LYS A 24 29.91 -2.33 32.53
C LYS A 24 28.99 -3.53 32.32
N HIS A 25 28.43 -3.67 31.11
CA HIS A 25 27.45 -4.68 30.78
C HIS A 25 27.90 -5.49 29.57
N GLU A 26 28.35 -6.71 29.81
CA GLU A 26 28.82 -7.61 28.75
C GLU A 26 27.70 -7.97 27.78
N LYS A 27 27.91 -7.74 26.48
CA LYS A 27 26.94 -8.00 25.43
C LYS A 27 27.01 -9.46 25.00
N VAL A 28 25.89 -10.19 25.13
CA VAL A 28 25.77 -11.56 24.60
C VAL A 28 25.74 -11.54 23.09
N TYR A 29 26.79 -12.01 22.44
CA TYR A 29 26.85 -12.15 21.00
C TYR A 29 25.98 -13.30 20.53
N ARG A 30 24.79 -12.98 19.99
CA ARG A 30 23.97 -13.98 19.31
C ARG A 30 24.60 -14.26 17.95
N GLN A 31 25.05 -15.49 17.74
CA GLN A 31 25.51 -15.92 16.39
C GLN A 31 24.34 -15.74 15.40
N ARG A 32 24.43 -14.75 14.53
CA ARG A 32 23.49 -14.61 13.41
C ARG A 32 23.68 -15.80 12.49
N LYS A 33 22.63 -16.60 12.34
CA LYS A 33 22.64 -17.68 11.34
C LYS A 33 22.87 -17.06 9.98
N THR A 34 23.93 -17.42 9.31
CA THR A 34 24.26 -16.96 7.96
C THR A 34 23.09 -17.28 7.02
N MET A 35 22.82 -16.44 6.01
CA MET A 35 21.77 -16.70 5.00
C MET A 35 21.87 -18.11 4.43
N LEU A 36 23.10 -18.60 4.17
CA LEU A 36 23.36 -19.96 3.75
C LEU A 36 22.85 -21.02 4.73
N ASN A 37 22.97 -20.79 6.04
CA ASN A 37 22.45 -21.70 7.07
C ASN A 37 20.91 -21.67 7.12
N HIS A 38 20.28 -20.50 6.87
CA HIS A 38 18.84 -20.42 6.69
C HIS A 38 18.37 -21.19 5.46
N ILE A 39 19.03 -20.98 4.31
CA ILE A 39 18.75 -21.68 3.05
C ILE A 39 18.99 -23.20 3.24
N LYS A 40 20.10 -23.60 3.85
CA LYS A 40 20.40 -25.01 4.12
C LYS A 40 19.37 -25.64 5.08
N GLN A 41 18.92 -24.91 6.10
CA GLN A 41 17.87 -25.35 7.02
C GLN A 41 16.49 -25.42 6.34
N TYR A 42 16.25 -24.61 5.31
CA TYR A 42 15.02 -24.63 4.50
C TYR A 42 14.98 -25.86 3.59
N PHE A 43 16.11 -26.25 3.01
CA PHE A 43 16.23 -27.41 2.12
C PHE A 43 16.53 -28.73 2.83
N THR A 44 16.76 -28.77 4.16
CA THR A 44 16.83 -30.03 4.90
C THR A 44 15.43 -30.64 5.00
N CYS A 45 15.20 -31.68 4.21
CA CYS A 45 13.95 -32.44 4.20
C CYS A 45 13.96 -33.47 5.32
N ASP A 46 13.25 -33.18 6.42
CA ASP A 46 12.97 -34.17 7.47
C ASP A 46 11.60 -34.81 7.17
N ALA A 47 11.46 -36.12 7.42
CA ALA A 47 10.23 -36.87 7.15
C ALA A 47 8.99 -36.22 7.77
N LYS A 48 9.13 -35.59 8.93
CA LYS A 48 8.07 -34.84 9.60
C LYS A 48 7.70 -33.57 8.84
N ARG A 49 8.71 -32.86 8.28
CA ARG A 49 8.49 -31.68 7.45
C ARG A 49 7.87 -32.04 6.10
N ALA A 50 8.34 -33.11 5.45
CA ALA A 50 7.75 -33.62 4.21
C ALA A 50 6.28 -34.00 4.39
N LYS A 51 5.94 -34.66 5.49
CA LYS A 51 4.53 -34.98 5.83
C LYS A 51 3.70 -33.71 6.07
N ASN A 52 4.23 -32.74 6.81
CA ASN A 52 3.53 -31.48 7.04
C ASN A 52 3.37 -30.67 5.75
N ALA A 53 4.37 -30.63 4.88
CA ALA A 53 4.30 -29.99 3.57
C ALA A 53 3.27 -30.69 2.66
N ALA A 54 3.23 -32.03 2.64
CA ALA A 54 2.21 -32.76 1.90
C ALA A 54 0.79 -32.51 2.44
N LEU A 55 0.64 -32.38 3.76
CA LEU A 55 -0.64 -32.04 4.38
C LEU A 55 -1.05 -30.57 4.13
N SER A 56 -0.09 -29.66 4.02
CA SER A 56 -0.37 -28.26 3.66
C SER A 56 -0.76 -28.08 2.20
N LEU A 57 -0.26 -28.93 1.30
CA LEU A 57 -0.67 -28.97 -0.11
C LEU A 57 -2.13 -29.44 -0.32
N LEU A 58 -2.68 -30.20 0.64
CA LEU A 58 -4.05 -30.68 0.60
C LEU A 58 -4.86 -30.20 1.82
N PRO A 59 -5.22 -28.91 1.88
CA PRO A 59 -5.93 -28.32 3.02
C PRO A 59 -7.28 -29.00 3.30
N VAL A 60 -7.88 -29.64 2.30
CA VAL A 60 -9.12 -30.43 2.43
C VAL A 60 -9.00 -31.46 3.57
N ILE A 61 -7.86 -32.11 3.74
CA ILE A 61 -7.65 -33.10 4.82
C ILE A 61 -7.73 -32.44 6.20
N GLY A 62 -7.25 -31.20 6.29
CA GLY A 62 -7.25 -30.42 7.53
C GLY A 62 -8.66 -30.04 7.98
N TRP A 63 -9.43 -29.41 7.11
CA TRP A 63 -10.77 -28.94 7.48
C TRP A 63 -11.81 -30.08 7.47
N MET A 64 -11.65 -31.18 6.69
CA MET A 64 -12.51 -32.37 6.75
C MET A 64 -12.44 -33.04 8.12
N LYS A 65 -11.31 -33.03 8.82
CA LYS A 65 -11.20 -33.58 10.18
C LYS A 65 -12.08 -32.85 11.21
N ILE A 66 -12.35 -31.55 10.95
CA ILE A 66 -13.14 -30.67 11.83
C ILE A 66 -14.61 -30.68 11.40
N TYR A 67 -14.94 -31.30 10.25
CA TYR A 67 -16.27 -31.22 9.66
C TYR A 67 -17.32 -31.95 10.52
N ARG A 68 -18.34 -31.21 10.94
CA ARG A 68 -19.46 -31.73 11.73
C ARG A 68 -20.65 -32.06 10.82
N VAL A 69 -20.70 -33.30 10.33
CA VAL A 69 -21.71 -33.74 9.32
C VAL A 69 -23.14 -33.38 9.73
N LYS A 70 -23.54 -33.65 10.97
CA LYS A 70 -24.90 -33.41 11.43
C LYS A 70 -25.34 -31.97 11.50
N GLU A 71 -24.37 -31.03 11.73
CA GLU A 71 -24.66 -29.63 11.94
C GLU A 71 -24.44 -28.80 10.65
N TRP A 72 -23.45 -29.17 9.84
CA TRP A 72 -22.98 -28.34 8.72
C TRP A 72 -23.48 -28.80 7.35
N LEU A 73 -23.76 -30.13 7.18
CA LEU A 73 -24.10 -30.68 5.87
C LEU A 73 -25.37 -30.06 5.28
N LEU A 74 -26.43 -29.92 6.08
CA LEU A 74 -27.70 -29.36 5.60
C LEU A 74 -27.50 -27.88 5.18
N SER A 75 -26.70 -27.16 5.96
CA SER A 75 -26.34 -25.74 5.67
C SER A 75 -25.54 -25.63 4.40
N ASP A 76 -24.54 -26.50 4.20
CA ASP A 76 -23.73 -26.54 2.98
C ASP A 76 -24.55 -26.95 1.75
N ILE A 77 -25.56 -27.84 1.90
CA ILE A 77 -26.49 -28.22 0.81
C ILE A 77 -27.33 -27.03 0.38
N VAL A 78 -27.95 -26.32 1.32
CA VAL A 78 -28.80 -25.14 1.00
C VAL A 78 -27.91 -24.03 0.35
N SER A 79 -26.74 -23.83 0.89
CA SER A 79 -25.79 -22.87 0.37
C SER A 79 -25.29 -23.25 -1.01
N GLY A 80 -24.92 -24.52 -1.22
CA GLY A 80 -24.46 -25.01 -2.51
C GLY A 80 -25.53 -24.91 -3.60
N LEU A 81 -26.79 -25.20 -3.26
CA LEU A 81 -27.92 -25.06 -4.18
C LEU A 81 -28.11 -23.57 -4.59
N SER A 82 -28.16 -22.68 -3.62
CA SER A 82 -28.35 -21.24 -3.88
C SER A 82 -27.20 -20.67 -4.68
N THR A 83 -25.98 -21.02 -4.30
CA THR A 83 -24.75 -20.54 -4.98
C THR A 83 -24.62 -21.12 -6.39
N GLY A 84 -25.00 -22.39 -6.59
CA GLY A 84 -24.96 -23.05 -7.89
C GLY A 84 -25.89 -22.41 -8.91
N LEU A 85 -27.11 -22.09 -8.51
CA LEU A 85 -28.07 -21.39 -9.35
C LEU A 85 -27.55 -20.00 -9.78
N VAL A 86 -26.95 -19.27 -8.86
CA VAL A 86 -26.32 -17.97 -9.18
C VAL A 86 -25.09 -18.16 -10.07
N ALA A 87 -24.29 -19.21 -9.85
CA ALA A 87 -23.10 -19.51 -10.64
C ALA A 87 -23.43 -19.83 -12.12
N VAL A 88 -24.54 -20.52 -12.39
CA VAL A 88 -25.04 -20.77 -13.76
C VAL A 88 -25.27 -19.45 -14.49
N LEU A 89 -26.03 -18.54 -13.88
CA LEU A 89 -26.39 -17.27 -14.52
C LEU A 89 -25.19 -16.36 -14.68
N GLN A 90 -24.36 -16.26 -13.66
CA GLN A 90 -23.12 -15.46 -13.74
C GLN A 90 -22.13 -16.05 -14.74
N GLY A 91 -22.07 -17.38 -14.87
CA GLY A 91 -21.26 -18.06 -15.87
C GLY A 91 -21.65 -17.63 -17.28
N LEU A 92 -22.93 -17.77 -17.62
CA LEU A 92 -23.45 -17.34 -18.93
C LEU A 92 -23.21 -15.84 -19.18
N ALA A 93 -23.52 -15.00 -18.20
CA ALA A 93 -23.42 -13.56 -18.33
C ALA A 93 -21.95 -13.07 -18.47
N TYR A 94 -21.04 -13.59 -17.66
CA TYR A 94 -19.63 -13.18 -17.67
C TYR A 94 -18.86 -13.74 -18.87
N CYS A 95 -19.33 -14.83 -19.46
CA CYS A 95 -18.79 -15.34 -20.72
C CYS A 95 -18.96 -14.32 -21.87
N LEU A 96 -20.07 -13.59 -21.90
CA LEU A 96 -20.28 -12.49 -22.85
C LEU A 96 -19.23 -11.36 -22.71
N LEU A 97 -18.76 -11.12 -21.48
CA LEU A 97 -17.64 -10.14 -21.24
C LEU A 97 -16.34 -10.66 -21.87
N ALA A 98 -16.12 -11.96 -21.85
CA ALA A 98 -14.94 -12.58 -22.45
C ALA A 98 -15.05 -12.71 -23.99
N SER A 99 -16.14 -12.21 -24.60
CA SER A 99 -16.42 -12.33 -26.04
C SER A 99 -16.44 -13.77 -26.56
N LEU A 100 -16.92 -14.69 -25.72
CA LEU A 100 -17.04 -16.11 -25.98
C LEU A 100 -18.51 -16.54 -26.07
N PRO A 101 -18.82 -17.70 -26.71
CA PRO A 101 -20.16 -18.28 -26.63
C PRO A 101 -20.57 -18.54 -25.19
N PRO A 102 -21.80 -18.17 -24.78
CA PRO A 102 -22.22 -18.14 -23.36
C PRO A 102 -22.04 -19.45 -22.58
N TRP A 103 -22.20 -20.61 -23.23
CA TRP A 103 -22.12 -21.91 -22.56
C TRP A 103 -20.72 -22.26 -22.01
N TYR A 104 -19.63 -21.69 -22.54
CA TYR A 104 -18.29 -21.90 -21.97
C TYR A 104 -18.14 -21.28 -20.57
N GLY A 105 -19.05 -20.37 -20.19
CA GLY A 105 -19.15 -19.88 -18.81
C GLY A 105 -19.52 -20.96 -17.81
N LEU A 106 -20.29 -21.95 -18.21
CA LEU A 106 -20.62 -23.12 -17.38
C LEU A 106 -19.38 -23.99 -17.13
N PHE A 107 -18.48 -24.11 -18.12
CA PHE A 107 -17.21 -24.83 -17.97
C PHE A 107 -16.33 -24.14 -16.92
N SER A 108 -16.25 -22.80 -16.95
CA SER A 108 -15.49 -22.01 -15.97
C SER A 108 -16.13 -22.01 -14.57
N ALA A 109 -17.42 -22.26 -14.46
CA ALA A 109 -18.11 -22.42 -13.18
C ALA A 109 -18.00 -23.85 -12.61
N PHE A 110 -17.50 -24.82 -13.37
CA PHE A 110 -17.41 -26.22 -12.97
C PHE A 110 -15.97 -26.68 -12.72
N PHE A 111 -15.12 -26.72 -13.75
CA PHE A 111 -13.79 -27.35 -13.67
C PHE A 111 -12.85 -26.71 -12.63
N PRO A 112 -12.69 -25.39 -12.54
CA PRO A 112 -11.79 -24.79 -11.57
C PRO A 112 -12.22 -25.04 -10.13
N VAL A 113 -13.52 -25.13 -9.87
CA VAL A 113 -14.08 -25.33 -8.53
C VAL A 113 -13.69 -26.69 -7.95
N ILE A 114 -13.65 -27.73 -8.80
CA ILE A 114 -13.24 -29.08 -8.38
C ILE A 114 -11.82 -29.07 -7.82
N MET A 115 -10.88 -28.45 -8.55
CA MET A 115 -9.48 -28.42 -8.10
C MET A 115 -9.30 -27.54 -6.87
N TYR A 116 -10.03 -26.41 -6.81
CA TYR A 116 -9.98 -25.55 -5.65
C TYR A 116 -10.55 -26.23 -4.37
N PHE A 117 -11.54 -27.09 -4.50
CA PHE A 117 -12.06 -27.89 -3.37
C PHE A 117 -10.96 -28.68 -2.66
N PHE A 118 -9.99 -29.23 -3.40
CA PHE A 118 -8.89 -30.01 -2.82
C PHE A 118 -7.75 -29.14 -2.29
N LEU A 119 -7.43 -28.05 -2.99
CA LEU A 119 -6.21 -27.28 -2.77
C LEU A 119 -6.42 -25.96 -2.04
N GLY A 120 -7.65 -25.42 -2.02
CA GLY A 120 -7.98 -24.13 -1.41
C GLY A 120 -7.94 -24.15 0.12
N THR A 121 -7.43 -23.08 0.70
CA THR A 121 -7.40 -22.88 2.16
C THR A 121 -8.61 -22.13 2.68
N SER A 122 -9.29 -21.34 1.83
CA SER A 122 -10.51 -20.62 2.22
C SER A 122 -11.73 -21.52 2.18
N ARG A 123 -12.55 -21.43 3.23
CA ARG A 123 -13.76 -22.26 3.38
C ARG A 123 -15.01 -21.63 2.77
N HIS A 124 -15.03 -20.30 2.60
CA HIS A 124 -16.25 -19.52 2.31
C HIS A 124 -16.28 -18.86 0.94
N ILE A 125 -15.16 -18.78 0.21
CA ILE A 125 -15.18 -18.18 -1.12
C ILE A 125 -15.80 -19.11 -2.15
N SER A 126 -16.53 -18.53 -3.10
CA SER A 126 -17.07 -19.22 -4.26
C SER A 126 -16.21 -18.94 -5.47
N VAL A 127 -15.50 -19.96 -5.96
CA VAL A 127 -14.63 -19.88 -7.13
C VAL A 127 -15.46 -20.02 -8.41
N GLY A 128 -14.98 -19.40 -9.50
CA GLY A 128 -15.60 -19.44 -10.82
C GLY A 128 -15.36 -18.17 -11.60
N PRO A 129 -16.10 -17.91 -12.68
CA PRO A 129 -15.90 -16.73 -13.51
C PRO A 129 -16.06 -15.44 -12.70
N PHE A 130 -15.14 -14.50 -12.95
CA PHE A 130 -15.07 -13.19 -12.31
C PHE A 130 -15.10 -12.08 -13.37
N PRO A 131 -16.01 -11.09 -13.28
CA PRO A 131 -16.29 -10.19 -14.39
C PRO A 131 -15.08 -9.37 -14.86
N VAL A 132 -14.17 -8.96 -13.94
CA VAL A 132 -12.96 -8.21 -14.31
C VAL A 132 -12.00 -9.05 -15.15
N LEU A 133 -11.73 -10.30 -14.73
CA LEU A 133 -10.89 -11.21 -15.49
C LEU A 133 -11.52 -11.55 -16.84
N CYS A 134 -12.84 -11.75 -16.87
CA CYS A 134 -13.56 -12.03 -18.11
C CYS A 134 -13.41 -10.87 -19.11
N LEU A 135 -13.46 -9.63 -18.62
CA LEU A 135 -13.25 -8.46 -19.47
C LEU A 135 -11.80 -8.36 -19.98
N MET A 136 -10.82 -8.63 -19.11
CA MET A 136 -9.39 -8.67 -19.51
C MET A 136 -9.14 -9.74 -20.57
N ILE A 137 -9.69 -10.94 -20.40
CA ILE A 137 -9.63 -12.01 -21.41
C ILE A 137 -10.32 -11.57 -22.70
N GLY A 138 -11.50 -10.96 -22.60
CA GLY A 138 -12.24 -10.44 -23.75
C GLY A 138 -11.44 -9.40 -24.56
N SER A 139 -10.65 -8.58 -23.90
CA SER A 139 -9.74 -7.62 -24.56
C SER A 139 -8.67 -8.35 -25.38
N VAL A 140 -8.06 -9.42 -24.86
CA VAL A 140 -7.07 -10.22 -25.59
C VAL A 140 -7.73 -11.01 -26.73
N VAL A 141 -8.88 -11.62 -26.46
CA VAL A 141 -9.64 -12.38 -27.47
C VAL A 141 -10.03 -11.51 -28.66
N THR A 142 -10.57 -10.31 -28.41
CA THR A 142 -10.97 -9.37 -29.48
C THR A 142 -9.78 -8.77 -30.22
N ARG A 143 -8.61 -8.64 -29.56
CA ARG A 143 -7.37 -8.21 -30.19
C ARG A 143 -6.82 -9.24 -31.16
N LEU A 144 -6.83 -10.52 -30.78
CA LEU A 144 -6.29 -11.60 -31.62
C LEU A 144 -7.29 -12.15 -32.63
N VAL A 145 -8.59 -12.17 -32.29
CA VAL A 145 -9.69 -12.65 -33.12
C VAL A 145 -10.81 -11.61 -33.16
N PRO A 146 -10.68 -10.53 -33.95
CA PRO A 146 -11.64 -9.44 -34.00
C PRO A 146 -13.02 -9.89 -34.57
N ASP A 147 -14.07 -9.12 -34.24
CA ASP A 147 -15.43 -9.37 -34.76
C ASP A 147 -15.51 -9.13 -36.28
N GLU A 148 -14.80 -8.12 -36.79
CA GLU A 148 -14.70 -7.76 -38.18
C GLU A 148 -13.24 -7.86 -38.65
N GLY A 149 -13.02 -8.48 -39.82
CA GLY A 149 -11.71 -8.68 -40.39
C GLY A 149 -11.10 -10.07 -40.17
N PRO A 150 -9.90 -10.33 -40.74
CA PRO A 150 -9.20 -11.59 -40.54
C PRO A 150 -8.59 -11.67 -39.13
N PRO A 151 -8.57 -12.85 -38.48
CA PRO A 151 -7.82 -13.07 -37.26
C PRO A 151 -6.32 -12.88 -37.49
N VAL A 152 -5.58 -12.62 -36.43
CA VAL A 152 -4.11 -12.62 -36.48
C VAL A 152 -3.64 -14.00 -36.95
N ASN A 153 -2.66 -14.03 -37.84
CA ASN A 153 -2.16 -15.30 -38.39
C ASN A 153 -1.33 -16.04 -37.33
N ILE A 154 -2.00 -16.94 -36.59
CA ILE A 154 -1.38 -17.77 -35.57
C ILE A 154 -1.47 -19.23 -36.00
N THR A 155 -0.35 -19.93 -35.95
CA THR A 155 -0.29 -21.39 -36.21
C THR A 155 -1.22 -22.13 -35.22
N GLY A 156 -2.13 -22.95 -35.77
CA GLY A 156 -3.14 -23.67 -35.01
C GLY A 156 -4.55 -23.10 -35.12
N PHE A 157 -4.78 -22.04 -35.89
CA PHE A 157 -6.11 -21.52 -36.22
C PHE A 157 -6.70 -22.18 -37.47
N GLU A 158 -5.91 -22.99 -38.17
CA GLU A 158 -6.31 -23.63 -39.41
C GLU A 158 -7.49 -24.59 -39.21
N GLY A 159 -8.57 -24.37 -39.94
CA GLY A 159 -9.78 -25.21 -39.90
C GLY A 159 -10.70 -24.97 -38.70
N LEU A 160 -10.38 -24.03 -37.81
CA LEU A 160 -11.24 -23.68 -36.70
C LEU A 160 -12.22 -22.55 -37.03
N THR A 161 -13.44 -22.66 -36.53
CA THR A 161 -14.41 -21.55 -36.61
C THR A 161 -13.95 -20.38 -35.74
N ARG A 162 -14.47 -19.17 -36.00
CA ARG A 162 -14.11 -17.95 -35.22
C ARG A 162 -14.35 -18.14 -33.73
N ASP A 163 -15.43 -18.78 -33.33
CA ASP A 163 -15.75 -19.05 -31.95
C ASP A 163 -14.76 -20.02 -31.29
N GLU A 164 -14.37 -21.07 -32.01
CA GLU A 164 -13.33 -22.02 -31.53
C GLU A 164 -11.95 -21.36 -31.40
N GLN A 165 -11.59 -20.47 -32.35
CA GLN A 165 -10.36 -19.68 -32.24
C GLN A 165 -10.37 -18.80 -31.00
N ARG A 166 -11.49 -18.14 -30.69
CA ARG A 166 -11.66 -17.33 -29.47
C ARG A 166 -11.52 -18.16 -28.20
N VAL A 167 -12.13 -19.33 -28.17
CA VAL A 167 -12.03 -20.26 -27.05
C VAL A 167 -10.61 -20.76 -26.86
N LEU A 168 -9.90 -21.06 -27.96
CA LEU A 168 -8.49 -21.47 -27.92
C LEU A 168 -7.59 -20.34 -27.34
N VAL A 169 -7.82 -19.09 -27.74
CA VAL A 169 -7.12 -17.94 -27.18
C VAL A 169 -7.41 -17.80 -25.68
N ALA A 170 -8.67 -17.78 -25.30
CA ALA A 170 -9.08 -17.60 -23.89
C ALA A 170 -8.52 -18.71 -22.98
N SER A 171 -8.59 -19.96 -23.42
CA SER A 171 -8.04 -21.09 -22.65
C SER A 171 -6.52 -21.06 -22.59
N SER A 172 -5.83 -20.71 -23.68
CA SER A 172 -4.36 -20.62 -23.70
C SER A 172 -3.86 -19.50 -22.77
N VAL A 173 -4.46 -18.31 -22.80
CA VAL A 173 -4.13 -17.21 -21.87
C VAL A 173 -4.40 -17.61 -20.42
N THR A 174 -5.52 -18.27 -20.16
CA THR A 174 -5.87 -18.78 -18.82
C THR A 174 -4.86 -19.80 -18.32
N PHE A 175 -4.44 -20.71 -19.20
CA PHE A 175 -3.42 -21.70 -18.89
C PHE A 175 -2.09 -21.05 -18.51
N LEU A 176 -1.67 -20.04 -19.30
CA LEU A 176 -0.45 -19.27 -19.02
C LEU A 176 -0.55 -18.50 -17.71
N ALA A 177 -1.66 -17.80 -17.45
CA ALA A 177 -1.90 -17.13 -16.16
C ALA A 177 -1.87 -18.12 -14.98
N GLY A 178 -2.44 -19.32 -15.18
CA GLY A 178 -2.40 -20.40 -14.19
C GLY A 178 -0.97 -20.90 -13.91
N ILE A 179 -0.13 -21.05 -14.94
CA ILE A 179 1.31 -21.37 -14.76
C ILE A 179 2.00 -20.27 -13.95
N MET A 180 1.74 -18.99 -14.27
CA MET A 180 2.34 -17.87 -13.54
C MET A 180 1.91 -17.87 -12.06
N GLN A 181 0.62 -18.11 -11.77
CA GLN A 181 0.13 -18.23 -10.39
C GLN A 181 0.77 -19.41 -9.66
N LEU A 182 0.85 -20.57 -10.31
CA LEU A 182 1.48 -21.76 -9.74
C LEU A 182 2.98 -21.51 -9.44
N ALA A 183 3.69 -20.91 -10.38
CA ALA A 183 5.09 -20.55 -10.20
C ALA A 183 5.28 -19.57 -9.02
N MET A 184 4.46 -18.51 -8.95
CA MET A 184 4.48 -17.58 -7.82
C MET A 184 4.20 -18.26 -6.49
N GLY A 185 3.30 -19.24 -6.44
CA GLY A 185 2.99 -20.01 -5.24
C GLY A 185 4.16 -20.92 -4.80
N VAL A 186 4.78 -21.63 -5.76
CA VAL A 186 5.94 -22.50 -5.52
C VAL A 186 7.16 -21.69 -5.07
N PHE A 187 7.42 -20.55 -5.68
CA PHE A 187 8.50 -19.62 -5.28
C PHE A 187 8.17 -18.79 -4.05
N GLN A 188 7.00 -19.02 -3.44
CA GLN A 188 6.55 -18.31 -2.23
C GLN A 188 6.45 -16.78 -2.40
N VAL A 189 6.02 -16.34 -3.56
CA VAL A 189 5.86 -14.92 -3.92
C VAL A 189 4.47 -14.38 -3.51
N GLY A 190 3.70 -15.13 -2.70
CA GLY A 190 2.38 -14.70 -2.20
C GLY A 190 2.38 -13.37 -1.44
N PHE A 191 3.54 -12.93 -0.97
CA PHE A 191 3.70 -11.60 -0.37
C PHE A 191 3.45 -10.44 -1.35
N VAL A 192 3.45 -10.66 -2.66
CA VAL A 192 3.19 -9.61 -3.68
C VAL A 192 1.85 -8.91 -3.45
N VAL A 193 0.85 -9.63 -2.91
CA VAL A 193 -0.44 -9.03 -2.58
C VAL A 193 -0.32 -7.95 -1.49
N MET A 194 0.71 -8.01 -0.63
CA MET A 194 0.93 -6.97 0.38
C MET A 194 1.29 -5.61 -0.23
N TYR A 195 1.73 -5.59 -1.49
CA TYR A 195 2.03 -4.36 -2.25
C TYR A 195 0.81 -3.83 -3.02
N LEU A 196 -0.31 -4.52 -2.97
CA LEU A 196 -1.58 -4.05 -3.52
C LEU A 196 -2.45 -3.56 -2.35
N SER A 197 -2.47 -2.26 -2.12
CA SER A 197 -3.31 -1.70 -1.07
C SER A 197 -4.79 -1.86 -1.38
N ASP A 198 -5.62 -1.89 -0.34
CA ASP A 198 -7.07 -1.90 -0.51
C ASP A 198 -7.55 -0.70 -1.33
N THR A 199 -6.85 0.42 -1.23
CA THR A 199 -7.14 1.66 -1.96
C THR A 199 -6.88 1.51 -3.46
N LEU A 200 -5.75 0.90 -3.86
CA LEU A 200 -5.43 0.60 -5.25
C LEU A 200 -6.45 -0.38 -5.83
N VAL A 201 -6.73 -1.49 -5.11
CA VAL A 201 -7.69 -2.52 -5.54
C VAL A 201 -9.08 -1.92 -5.70
N SER A 202 -9.51 -1.05 -4.78
CA SER A 202 -10.80 -0.36 -4.85
C SER A 202 -10.89 0.57 -6.08
N GLY A 203 -9.87 1.39 -6.32
CA GLY A 203 -9.82 2.26 -7.51
C GLY A 203 -9.85 1.46 -8.82
N PHE A 204 -9.07 0.39 -8.89
CA PHE A 204 -9.02 -0.52 -10.03
C PHE A 204 -10.35 -1.24 -10.28
N THR A 205 -10.99 -1.81 -9.25
CA THR A 205 -12.27 -2.51 -9.39
C THR A 205 -13.41 -1.56 -9.76
N THR A 206 -13.35 -0.31 -9.30
CA THR A 206 -14.32 0.72 -9.70
C THR A 206 -14.17 1.08 -11.19
N ALA A 207 -12.94 1.25 -11.68
CA ALA A 207 -12.68 1.44 -13.11
C ALA A 207 -13.17 0.24 -13.95
N ALA A 208 -12.87 -0.98 -13.48
CA ALA A 208 -13.35 -2.18 -14.12
C ALA A 208 -14.89 -2.23 -14.18
N ALA A 209 -15.58 -1.79 -13.13
CA ALA A 209 -17.04 -1.71 -13.14
C ALA A 209 -17.56 -0.74 -14.21
N ILE A 210 -16.87 0.39 -14.47
CA ILE A 210 -17.23 1.32 -15.56
C ILE A 210 -17.02 0.65 -16.93
N HIS A 211 -15.88 -0.04 -17.14
CA HIS A 211 -15.64 -0.80 -18.36
C HIS A 211 -16.70 -1.86 -18.62
N ILE A 212 -17.07 -2.62 -17.56
CA ILE A 212 -18.13 -3.62 -17.66
C ILE A 212 -19.46 -2.98 -17.98
N LEU A 213 -19.83 -1.87 -17.30
CA LEU A 213 -21.06 -1.13 -17.57
C LEU A 213 -21.15 -0.74 -19.05
N VAL A 214 -20.10 -0.11 -19.59
CA VAL A 214 -20.07 0.31 -21.00
C VAL A 214 -20.17 -0.89 -21.95
N SER A 215 -19.47 -2.00 -21.64
CA SER A 215 -19.53 -3.20 -22.47
C SER A 215 -20.91 -3.86 -22.47
N GLN A 216 -21.70 -3.74 -21.38
CA GLN A 216 -23.06 -4.29 -21.30
C GLN A 216 -24.11 -3.42 -21.97
N LEU A 217 -23.84 -2.14 -22.19
CA LEU A 217 -24.79 -1.25 -22.89
C LEU A 217 -25.19 -1.77 -24.27
N LYS A 218 -24.28 -2.43 -25.01
CA LYS A 218 -24.59 -3.02 -26.29
C LYS A 218 -25.70 -4.07 -26.22
N PHE A 219 -25.71 -4.91 -25.17
CA PHE A 219 -26.73 -5.94 -24.99
C PHE A 219 -28.05 -5.35 -24.51
N VAL A 220 -27.99 -4.37 -23.60
CA VAL A 220 -29.18 -3.67 -23.07
C VAL A 220 -29.90 -2.89 -24.17
N LEU A 221 -29.13 -2.28 -25.08
CA LEU A 221 -29.66 -1.51 -26.20
C LEU A 221 -29.93 -2.36 -27.47
N GLY A 222 -29.54 -3.65 -27.48
CA GLY A 222 -29.66 -4.53 -28.64
C GLY A 222 -28.82 -4.09 -29.83
N LEU A 223 -27.66 -3.47 -29.59
CA LEU A 223 -26.77 -2.92 -30.63
C LEU A 223 -25.67 -3.90 -31.02
N GLN A 224 -25.37 -3.96 -32.31
CA GLN A 224 -24.20 -4.66 -32.84
C GLN A 224 -22.99 -3.71 -32.76
N VAL A 225 -22.21 -3.84 -31.69
CA VAL A 225 -20.99 -3.06 -31.44
C VAL A 225 -19.80 -4.01 -31.41
N PRO A 226 -18.80 -3.82 -32.30
CA PRO A 226 -17.59 -4.64 -32.31
C PRO A 226 -16.81 -4.44 -30.98
N GLY A 227 -16.12 -5.49 -30.52
CA GLY A 227 -15.23 -5.42 -29.38
C GLY A 227 -14.00 -4.58 -29.70
N ILE A 228 -13.74 -3.54 -28.93
CA ILE A 228 -12.56 -2.68 -29.06
C ILE A 228 -11.63 -2.95 -27.88
N SER A 229 -10.36 -3.18 -28.17
CA SER A 229 -9.30 -3.38 -27.18
C SER A 229 -8.25 -2.27 -27.23
N GLY A 230 -7.49 -2.09 -26.15
CA GLY A 230 -6.40 -1.13 -26.06
C GLY A 230 -6.74 0.18 -25.34
N PRO A 231 -5.82 1.15 -25.35
CA PRO A 231 -6.02 2.44 -24.69
C PRO A 231 -7.23 3.19 -25.28
N LEU A 232 -7.95 3.91 -24.41
CA LEU A 232 -9.15 4.67 -24.75
C LEU A 232 -10.32 3.84 -25.33
N SER A 233 -10.28 2.50 -25.22
CA SER A 233 -11.32 1.60 -25.73
C SER A 233 -12.73 1.95 -25.24
N ILE A 234 -12.85 2.45 -24.01
CA ILE A 234 -14.12 2.93 -23.45
C ILE A 234 -14.71 4.11 -24.26
N ILE A 235 -13.87 5.06 -24.63
CA ILE A 235 -14.29 6.28 -25.36
C ILE A 235 -14.74 5.89 -26.76
N TYR A 236 -13.97 5.08 -27.47
CA TYR A 236 -14.34 4.60 -28.80
C TYR A 236 -15.61 3.74 -28.78
N THR A 237 -15.77 2.88 -27.76
CA THR A 237 -16.99 2.08 -27.59
C THR A 237 -18.21 2.97 -27.37
N LEU A 238 -18.10 4.00 -26.52
CA LEU A 238 -19.18 4.97 -26.29
C LEU A 238 -19.51 5.78 -27.55
N GLU A 239 -18.50 6.19 -28.31
CA GLU A 239 -18.69 6.89 -29.60
C GLU A 239 -19.50 6.04 -30.57
N ILE A 240 -19.16 4.76 -30.72
CA ILE A 240 -19.91 3.84 -31.61
C ILE A 240 -21.33 3.62 -31.10
N ILE A 241 -21.54 3.47 -29.78
CA ILE A 241 -22.86 3.32 -29.19
C ILE A 241 -23.72 4.57 -29.47
N ILE A 242 -23.16 5.77 -29.28
CA ILE A 242 -23.86 7.03 -29.56
C ILE A 242 -24.22 7.16 -31.03
N ASN A 243 -23.30 6.83 -31.93
CA ASN A 243 -23.54 6.87 -33.38
C ASN A 243 -24.60 5.88 -33.85
N LYS A 244 -24.70 4.71 -33.20
CA LYS A 244 -25.67 3.65 -33.53
C LYS A 244 -26.95 3.72 -32.66
N ILE A 245 -27.14 4.73 -31.83
CA ILE A 245 -28.25 4.79 -30.87
C ILE A 245 -29.63 4.77 -31.56
N THR A 246 -29.71 5.26 -32.81
CA THR A 246 -30.95 5.25 -33.62
C THR A 246 -31.36 3.82 -34.05
N SER A 247 -30.47 2.85 -34.01
CA SER A 247 -30.75 1.44 -34.34
C SER A 247 -31.05 0.58 -33.09
N THR A 248 -31.33 1.22 -31.95
CA THR A 248 -31.65 0.55 -30.70
C THR A 248 -32.92 -0.29 -30.80
N ASN A 249 -32.88 -1.52 -30.32
CA ASN A 249 -34.05 -2.38 -30.21
C ASN A 249 -34.86 -2.03 -28.97
N VAL A 250 -36.03 -1.45 -29.16
CA VAL A 250 -36.91 -1.00 -28.08
C VAL A 250 -37.33 -2.15 -27.16
N CYS A 251 -37.53 -3.36 -27.70
CA CYS A 251 -37.86 -4.54 -26.91
C CYS A 251 -36.77 -4.91 -25.92
N ASP A 252 -35.50 -4.92 -26.36
CA ASP A 252 -34.35 -5.18 -25.49
C ASP A 252 -34.23 -4.18 -24.36
N VAL A 253 -34.46 -2.89 -24.66
CA VAL A 253 -34.42 -1.82 -23.66
C VAL A 253 -35.52 -2.00 -22.60
N VAL A 254 -36.76 -2.27 -23.03
CA VAL A 254 -37.90 -2.46 -22.11
C VAL A 254 -37.64 -3.67 -21.21
N ILE A 255 -37.24 -4.81 -21.77
CA ILE A 255 -36.94 -6.03 -21.01
C ILE A 255 -35.85 -5.75 -20.00
N SER A 256 -34.72 -5.17 -20.44
CA SER A 256 -33.60 -4.85 -19.59
C SER A 256 -33.97 -3.91 -18.46
N LEU A 257 -34.75 -2.88 -18.74
CA LEU A 257 -35.19 -1.91 -17.72
C LEU A 257 -36.07 -2.58 -16.67
N VAL A 258 -37.04 -3.40 -17.09
CA VAL A 258 -37.91 -4.15 -16.15
C VAL A 258 -37.08 -5.05 -15.28
N ILE A 259 -36.17 -5.83 -15.85
CA ILE A 259 -35.27 -6.73 -15.10
C ILE A 259 -34.41 -5.94 -14.12
N MET A 260 -33.75 -4.84 -14.57
CA MET A 260 -32.91 -4.02 -13.70
C MET A 260 -33.70 -3.46 -12.51
N VAL A 261 -34.88 -2.92 -12.73
CA VAL A 261 -35.70 -2.33 -11.67
C VAL A 261 -36.14 -3.41 -10.66
N VAL A 262 -36.68 -4.52 -11.14
CA VAL A 262 -37.17 -5.60 -10.26
C VAL A 262 -36.03 -6.22 -9.45
N VAL A 263 -34.93 -6.58 -10.11
CA VAL A 263 -33.77 -7.20 -9.43
C VAL A 263 -33.15 -6.22 -8.43
N PHE A 264 -33.04 -4.94 -8.78
CA PHE A 264 -32.52 -3.91 -7.87
C PHE A 264 -33.39 -3.77 -6.61
N ILE A 265 -34.71 -3.65 -6.78
CA ILE A 265 -35.64 -3.46 -5.64
C ILE A 265 -35.58 -4.70 -4.72
N VAL A 266 -35.61 -5.90 -5.27
CA VAL A 266 -35.60 -7.10 -4.44
C VAL A 266 -34.25 -7.31 -3.77
N LYS A 267 -33.13 -6.97 -4.42
CA LYS A 267 -31.83 -6.99 -3.75
C LYS A 267 -31.77 -5.98 -2.59
N GLU A 268 -32.29 -4.78 -2.78
CA GLU A 268 -32.38 -3.78 -1.71
C GLU A 268 -33.25 -4.26 -0.54
N LEU A 269 -34.37 -4.95 -0.85
CA LEU A 269 -35.21 -5.60 0.16
C LEU A 269 -34.47 -6.74 0.88
N ASN A 270 -33.75 -7.58 0.15
CA ASN A 270 -32.93 -8.64 0.75
C ASN A 270 -31.89 -8.07 1.73
N ASP A 271 -31.20 -6.98 1.35
CA ASP A 271 -30.22 -6.31 2.21
C ASP A 271 -30.88 -5.69 3.45
N ARG A 272 -32.05 -5.05 3.27
CA ARG A 272 -32.78 -4.39 4.35
C ARG A 272 -33.42 -5.37 5.35
N PHE A 273 -33.91 -6.51 4.85
CA PHE A 273 -34.58 -7.53 5.67
C PHE A 273 -33.69 -8.75 5.98
N LYS A 274 -32.38 -8.62 5.83
CA LYS A 274 -31.40 -9.69 6.07
C LYS A 274 -31.55 -10.40 7.42
N SER A 275 -32.00 -9.69 8.47
CA SER A 275 -32.22 -10.25 9.81
C SER A 275 -33.51 -11.06 9.93
N LYS A 276 -34.48 -10.88 9.02
CA LYS A 276 -35.81 -11.55 9.06
C LYS A 276 -35.93 -12.70 8.07
N LEU A 277 -35.12 -12.67 6.99
CA LEU A 277 -35.15 -13.70 5.96
C LEU A 277 -34.07 -14.74 6.28
N PRO A 278 -34.44 -16.01 6.46
CA PRO A 278 -33.46 -17.09 6.72
C PRO A 278 -32.55 -17.37 5.49
N VAL A 279 -33.08 -17.14 4.29
CA VAL A 279 -32.36 -17.27 3.01
C VAL A 279 -32.73 -16.09 2.12
N PRO A 280 -31.77 -15.42 1.46
CA PRO A 280 -32.06 -14.35 0.54
C PRO A 280 -32.87 -14.86 -0.67
N ILE A 281 -33.81 -14.07 -1.16
CA ILE A 281 -34.61 -14.42 -2.33
C ILE A 281 -33.72 -14.45 -3.57
N PRO A 282 -33.61 -15.58 -4.33
CA PRO A 282 -32.75 -15.68 -5.52
C PRO A 282 -33.41 -15.00 -6.73
N ILE A 283 -33.62 -13.70 -6.65
CA ILE A 283 -34.40 -12.94 -7.64
C ILE A 283 -33.81 -13.04 -9.04
N GLU A 284 -32.50 -13.12 -9.19
CA GLU A 284 -31.83 -13.26 -10.49
C GLU A 284 -32.30 -14.53 -11.20
N VAL A 285 -32.38 -15.64 -10.46
CA VAL A 285 -32.83 -16.94 -11.00
C VAL A 285 -34.31 -16.87 -11.37
N ILE A 286 -35.15 -16.33 -10.50
CA ILE A 286 -36.60 -16.22 -10.72
C ILE A 286 -36.88 -15.40 -11.98
N MET A 287 -36.24 -14.23 -12.09
CA MET A 287 -36.42 -13.35 -13.26
C MET A 287 -35.90 -13.98 -14.54
N THR A 288 -34.81 -14.74 -14.47
CA THR A 288 -34.27 -15.45 -15.64
C THR A 288 -35.21 -16.56 -16.12
N VAL A 289 -35.80 -17.34 -15.22
CA VAL A 289 -36.77 -18.37 -15.57
C VAL A 289 -38.02 -17.73 -16.20
N ILE A 290 -38.52 -16.62 -15.62
CA ILE A 290 -39.66 -15.91 -16.18
C ILE A 290 -39.29 -15.36 -17.57
N ALA A 291 -38.11 -14.73 -17.73
CA ALA A 291 -37.65 -14.21 -19.02
C ALA A 291 -37.49 -15.30 -20.11
N CYS A 292 -36.99 -16.49 -19.73
CA CYS A 292 -36.92 -17.65 -20.63
C CYS A 292 -38.32 -18.08 -21.08
N GLY A 293 -39.28 -18.23 -20.13
CA GLY A 293 -40.63 -18.60 -20.43
C GLY A 293 -41.36 -17.62 -21.34
N VAL A 294 -41.24 -16.32 -21.06
CA VAL A 294 -41.84 -15.26 -21.88
C VAL A 294 -41.18 -15.21 -23.27
N SER A 295 -39.83 -15.30 -23.34
CA SER A 295 -39.11 -15.31 -24.60
C SER A 295 -39.48 -16.50 -25.49
N TYR A 296 -39.66 -17.67 -24.90
CA TYR A 296 -40.14 -18.87 -25.60
C TYR A 296 -41.59 -18.73 -26.08
N ALA A 297 -42.49 -18.24 -25.21
CA ALA A 297 -43.93 -18.13 -25.54
C ALA A 297 -44.19 -17.09 -26.65
N PHE A 298 -43.45 -15.99 -26.67
CA PHE A 298 -43.64 -14.92 -27.65
C PHE A 298 -42.66 -14.96 -28.82
N ASP A 299 -41.74 -15.94 -28.87
CA ASP A 299 -40.72 -16.10 -29.92
C ASP A 299 -39.95 -14.79 -30.18
N PHE A 300 -39.27 -14.29 -29.17
CA PHE A 300 -38.57 -13.01 -29.23
C PHE A 300 -37.51 -12.93 -30.29
N LYS A 301 -36.87 -14.07 -30.64
CA LYS A 301 -35.84 -14.15 -31.66
C LYS A 301 -36.36 -13.79 -33.05
N THR A 302 -37.46 -14.42 -33.47
CA THR A 302 -37.98 -14.27 -34.85
C THR A 302 -38.89 -13.07 -35.01
N LYS A 303 -39.72 -12.75 -33.98
CA LYS A 303 -40.67 -11.64 -34.06
C LYS A 303 -40.08 -10.26 -33.76
N TYR A 304 -39.13 -10.19 -32.87
CA TYR A 304 -38.58 -8.91 -32.39
C TYR A 304 -37.09 -8.74 -32.63
N GLY A 305 -36.41 -9.74 -33.26
CA GLY A 305 -35.01 -9.69 -33.59
C GLY A 305 -34.08 -9.59 -32.35
N ILE A 306 -34.51 -10.16 -31.21
CA ILE A 306 -33.75 -10.14 -29.96
C ILE A 306 -32.67 -11.22 -30.00
N ASP A 307 -31.45 -10.87 -29.66
CA ASP A 307 -30.35 -11.81 -29.50
C ASP A 307 -30.56 -12.70 -28.26
N VAL A 308 -30.60 -14.02 -28.45
CA VAL A 308 -30.71 -15.01 -27.38
C VAL A 308 -29.40 -15.77 -27.21
N VAL A 309 -29.28 -16.50 -26.08
CA VAL A 309 -28.11 -17.36 -25.77
C VAL A 309 -27.86 -18.38 -26.87
N GLY A 310 -28.94 -18.94 -27.45
CA GLY A 310 -28.85 -19.92 -28.54
C GLY A 310 -28.58 -21.32 -28.03
N HIS A 311 -28.21 -22.22 -28.98
CA HIS A 311 -28.04 -23.64 -28.68
C HIS A 311 -26.90 -23.88 -27.65
N ILE A 312 -27.23 -24.60 -26.57
CA ILE A 312 -26.28 -25.05 -25.54
C ILE A 312 -26.00 -26.53 -25.79
N PRO A 313 -24.78 -26.92 -26.17
CA PRO A 313 -24.46 -28.32 -26.40
C PRO A 313 -24.59 -29.13 -25.12
N LYS A 314 -25.09 -30.36 -25.26
CA LYS A 314 -25.24 -31.28 -24.13
C LYS A 314 -23.88 -31.89 -23.79
N GLY A 315 -23.41 -31.60 -22.59
CA GLY A 315 -22.17 -32.17 -22.06
C GLY A 315 -20.97 -31.24 -22.17
N TYR A 316 -19.82 -31.75 -21.77
CA TYR A 316 -18.54 -31.07 -21.81
C TYR A 316 -17.71 -31.56 -23.00
N GLU A 317 -16.99 -30.66 -23.61
CA GLU A 317 -16.10 -31.01 -24.69
C GLU A 317 -14.81 -31.66 -24.17
N PRO A 318 -14.14 -32.51 -25.01
CA PRO A 318 -12.88 -33.13 -24.61
C PRO A 318 -11.79 -32.10 -24.30
N PRO A 319 -10.79 -32.47 -23.46
CA PRO A 319 -9.69 -31.58 -23.13
C PRO A 319 -8.91 -31.18 -24.37
N MET A 320 -8.45 -29.94 -24.40
CA MET A 320 -7.70 -29.33 -25.50
C MET A 320 -6.34 -28.86 -24.98
N ALA A 321 -5.29 -29.12 -25.77
CA ALA A 321 -3.97 -28.62 -25.46
C ALA A 321 -3.88 -27.09 -25.72
N PRO A 322 -3.22 -26.33 -24.84
CA PRO A 322 -3.02 -24.91 -25.05
C PRO A 322 -2.08 -24.67 -26.26
N ASN A 323 -2.29 -23.54 -26.93
CA ASN A 323 -1.44 -23.16 -28.05
C ASN A 323 -0.26 -22.32 -27.56
N LEU A 324 0.97 -22.86 -27.70
CA LEU A 324 2.20 -22.23 -27.23
C LEU A 324 2.55 -20.94 -27.98
N HIS A 325 2.11 -20.77 -29.22
CA HIS A 325 2.35 -19.52 -29.99
C HIS A 325 1.57 -18.36 -29.37
N ILE A 326 0.37 -18.60 -28.84
CA ILE A 326 -0.42 -17.59 -28.15
C ILE A 326 0.29 -17.11 -26.88
N PHE A 327 1.09 -17.95 -26.22
CA PHE A 327 1.82 -17.57 -25.00
C PHE A 327 2.81 -16.42 -25.25
N GLN A 328 3.49 -16.40 -26.41
CA GLN A 328 4.43 -15.34 -26.74
C GLN A 328 3.73 -13.99 -26.91
N ASP A 329 2.56 -14.01 -27.57
CA ASP A 329 1.80 -12.81 -27.88
C ASP A 329 0.99 -12.26 -26.69
N THR A 330 0.80 -13.07 -25.64
CA THR A 330 -0.09 -12.74 -24.52
C THR A 330 0.57 -12.78 -23.15
N ALA A 331 1.89 -13.00 -23.08
CA ALA A 331 2.60 -13.11 -21.82
C ALA A 331 2.51 -11.83 -20.96
N VAL A 332 2.50 -10.67 -21.61
CA VAL A 332 2.43 -9.37 -20.95
C VAL A 332 1.05 -9.15 -20.30
N GLU A 333 -0.03 -9.57 -20.97
CA GLU A 333 -1.40 -9.46 -20.45
C GLU A 333 -1.75 -10.56 -19.45
N ALA A 334 -1.18 -11.76 -19.60
CA ALA A 334 -1.43 -12.87 -18.68
C ALA A 334 -0.90 -12.61 -17.27
N PHE A 335 0.18 -11.86 -17.12
CA PHE A 335 0.78 -11.55 -15.83
C PHE A 335 -0.11 -10.66 -14.95
N PRO A 336 -0.62 -9.52 -15.40
CA PRO A 336 -1.64 -8.76 -14.65
C PRO A 336 -2.89 -9.58 -14.32
N MET A 337 -3.37 -10.43 -15.22
CA MET A 337 -4.52 -11.30 -14.95
C MET A 337 -4.24 -12.28 -13.82
N ALA A 338 -3.05 -12.87 -13.77
CA ALA A 338 -2.63 -13.76 -12.71
C ALA A 338 -2.62 -13.06 -11.34
N ILE A 339 -2.10 -11.83 -11.30
CA ILE A 339 -2.02 -11.03 -10.06
C ILE A 339 -3.41 -10.56 -9.62
N VAL A 340 -4.20 -9.98 -10.53
CA VAL A 340 -5.56 -9.47 -10.21
C VAL A 340 -6.45 -10.59 -9.73
N GLY A 341 -6.45 -11.72 -10.44
CA GLY A 341 -7.26 -12.88 -10.07
C GLY A 341 -6.96 -13.39 -8.67
N PHE A 342 -5.67 -13.44 -8.33
CA PHE A 342 -5.24 -13.84 -7.00
C PHE A 342 -5.53 -12.77 -5.94
N ALA A 343 -5.21 -11.51 -6.21
CA ALA A 343 -5.35 -10.42 -5.23
C ALA A 343 -6.80 -10.25 -4.77
N VAL A 344 -7.74 -10.25 -5.72
CA VAL A 344 -9.18 -10.15 -5.39
C VAL A 344 -9.65 -11.38 -4.63
N ALA A 345 -9.27 -12.58 -5.07
CA ALA A 345 -9.64 -13.81 -4.40
C ALA A 345 -9.11 -13.89 -2.97
N PHE A 346 -7.84 -13.54 -2.78
CA PHE A 346 -7.19 -13.53 -1.48
C PHE A 346 -7.77 -12.46 -0.53
N SER A 347 -8.06 -11.25 -1.04
CA SER A 347 -8.71 -10.19 -0.26
C SER A 347 -10.08 -10.65 0.26
N VAL A 348 -10.91 -11.24 -0.60
CA VAL A 348 -12.22 -11.78 -0.20
C VAL A 348 -12.05 -12.94 0.78
N ALA A 349 -11.11 -13.86 0.54
CA ALA A 349 -10.81 -14.98 1.42
C ALA A 349 -10.36 -14.48 2.81
N LYS A 350 -9.55 -13.43 2.87
CA LYS A 350 -9.08 -12.83 4.11
C LYS A 350 -10.21 -12.19 4.92
N VAL A 351 -11.15 -11.50 4.29
CA VAL A 351 -12.34 -10.96 4.97
C VAL A 351 -13.12 -12.07 5.66
N TYR A 352 -13.39 -13.17 4.96
CA TYR A 352 -14.13 -14.31 5.56
C TYR A 352 -13.29 -15.09 6.57
N SER A 353 -11.96 -15.18 6.40
CA SER A 353 -11.09 -15.83 7.37
C SER A 353 -11.11 -15.13 8.72
N VAL A 354 -11.07 -13.79 8.72
CA VAL A 354 -11.19 -12.97 9.93
C VAL A 354 -12.60 -13.08 10.53
N LYS A 355 -13.65 -13.04 9.70
CA LYS A 355 -15.04 -13.10 10.16
C LYS A 355 -15.38 -14.45 10.83
N HIS A 356 -14.80 -15.54 10.35
CA HIS A 356 -15.10 -16.92 10.81
C HIS A 356 -13.95 -17.58 11.55
N ASP A 357 -12.95 -16.82 11.97
CA ASP A 357 -11.80 -17.24 12.79
C ASP A 357 -11.08 -18.49 12.26
N TYR A 358 -10.52 -18.38 11.04
CA TYR A 358 -9.60 -19.37 10.49
C TYR A 358 -8.47 -18.71 9.71
N THR A 359 -7.36 -19.43 9.54
CA THR A 359 -6.18 -18.94 8.83
C THR A 359 -6.21 -19.38 7.37
N ILE A 360 -5.71 -18.49 6.49
CA ILE A 360 -5.46 -18.77 5.07
C ILE A 360 -3.99 -18.58 4.76
N ASP A 361 -3.48 -19.34 3.80
CA ASP A 361 -2.10 -19.24 3.33
C ASP A 361 -2.07 -18.70 1.90
N GLY A 362 -1.44 -17.53 1.70
CA GLY A 362 -1.38 -16.88 0.39
C GLY A 362 -0.60 -17.68 -0.66
N ASN A 363 0.43 -18.39 -0.27
CA ASN A 363 1.19 -19.22 -1.22
C ASN A 363 0.39 -20.45 -1.65
N GLN A 364 -0.31 -21.08 -0.69
CA GLN A 364 -1.20 -22.21 -0.99
C GLN A 364 -2.41 -21.76 -1.85
N GLU A 365 -2.95 -20.55 -1.61
CA GLU A 365 -4.00 -19.99 -2.47
C GLU A 365 -3.53 -19.77 -3.91
N LEU A 366 -2.29 -19.27 -4.11
CA LEU A 366 -1.68 -19.15 -5.43
C LEU A 366 -1.55 -20.50 -6.14
N ILE A 367 -1.11 -21.53 -5.42
CA ILE A 367 -1.05 -22.89 -5.94
C ILE A 367 -2.46 -23.40 -6.30
N ALA A 368 -3.43 -23.18 -5.42
CA ALA A 368 -4.80 -23.60 -5.63
C ALA A 368 -5.43 -22.95 -6.87
N PHE A 369 -5.32 -21.62 -7.02
CA PHE A 369 -5.82 -20.92 -8.20
C PHE A 369 -5.02 -21.27 -9.45
N GLY A 370 -3.69 -21.38 -9.35
CA GLY A 370 -2.83 -21.77 -10.47
C GLY A 370 -3.23 -23.13 -11.05
N VAL A 371 -3.33 -24.16 -10.20
CA VAL A 371 -3.76 -25.50 -10.62
C VAL A 371 -5.20 -25.49 -11.12
N SER A 372 -6.10 -24.76 -10.46
CA SER A 372 -7.51 -24.64 -10.88
C SER A 372 -7.65 -24.02 -12.27
N ASN A 373 -6.88 -22.99 -12.57
CA ASN A 373 -6.87 -22.32 -13.88
C ASN A 373 -6.21 -23.19 -14.96
N ILE A 374 -5.11 -23.88 -14.67
CA ILE A 374 -4.46 -24.82 -15.59
C ILE A 374 -5.43 -25.98 -15.94
N PHE A 375 -6.03 -26.58 -14.93
CA PHE A 375 -6.98 -27.69 -15.13
C PHE A 375 -8.22 -27.22 -15.89
N GLY A 376 -8.83 -26.11 -15.47
CA GLY A 376 -9.99 -25.54 -16.15
C GLY A 376 -9.69 -25.21 -17.61
N ALA A 377 -8.59 -24.53 -17.88
CA ALA A 377 -8.16 -24.16 -19.23
C ALA A 377 -8.00 -25.37 -20.15
N SER A 378 -7.51 -26.50 -19.64
CA SER A 378 -7.42 -27.76 -20.40
C SER A 378 -8.79 -28.26 -20.86
N PHE A 379 -9.88 -27.90 -20.17
CA PHE A 379 -11.26 -28.19 -20.53
C PHE A 379 -11.99 -26.98 -21.12
N LYS A 380 -11.29 -26.13 -21.86
CA LYS A 380 -11.85 -24.97 -22.57
C LYS A 380 -12.55 -23.94 -21.66
N SER A 381 -12.22 -23.92 -20.37
CA SER A 381 -12.66 -22.86 -19.48
C SER A 381 -11.73 -21.64 -19.57
N PHE A 382 -12.23 -20.50 -19.17
CA PHE A 382 -11.45 -19.27 -19.05
C PHE A 382 -11.22 -18.92 -17.58
N ALA A 383 -10.34 -17.94 -17.29
CA ALA A 383 -9.82 -17.69 -15.98
C ALA A 383 -10.89 -17.52 -14.90
N ALA A 384 -10.74 -18.34 -13.88
CA ALA A 384 -11.57 -18.34 -12.69
C ALA A 384 -10.84 -17.64 -11.54
N SER A 385 -11.61 -16.91 -10.75
CA SER A 385 -11.23 -16.32 -9.48
C SER A 385 -12.45 -16.36 -8.55
N THR A 386 -12.59 -15.39 -7.67
CA THR A 386 -13.73 -15.30 -6.76
C THR A 386 -14.62 -14.10 -7.10
N ALA A 387 -15.92 -14.28 -7.11
CA ALA A 387 -16.89 -13.19 -7.21
C ALA A 387 -17.42 -12.85 -5.81
N LEU A 388 -17.27 -11.59 -5.39
CA LEU A 388 -17.72 -11.13 -4.08
C LEU A 388 -19.23 -11.38 -3.87
N SER A 389 -20.06 -11.09 -4.88
CA SER A 389 -21.50 -11.30 -4.83
C SER A 389 -21.89 -12.75 -4.62
N ARG A 390 -21.22 -13.69 -5.34
CA ARG A 390 -21.48 -15.14 -5.21
C ARG A 390 -20.98 -15.70 -3.87
N SER A 391 -19.81 -15.26 -3.41
CA SER A 391 -19.27 -15.63 -2.11
C SER A 391 -20.15 -15.10 -0.96
N ALA A 392 -20.72 -13.89 -1.11
CA ALA A 392 -21.67 -13.36 -0.15
C ALA A 392 -22.96 -14.17 -0.10
N VAL A 393 -23.45 -14.69 -1.23
CA VAL A 393 -24.59 -15.63 -1.24
C VAL A 393 -24.22 -16.92 -0.53
N GLN A 394 -23.07 -17.52 -0.84
CA GLN A 394 -22.61 -18.76 -0.19
C GLN A 394 -22.52 -18.60 1.34
N GLU A 395 -21.97 -17.50 1.82
CA GLU A 395 -21.83 -17.24 3.25
C GLU A 395 -23.17 -16.90 3.91
N SER A 396 -24.01 -16.04 3.29
CA SER A 396 -25.29 -15.61 3.86
C SER A 396 -26.34 -16.73 3.92
N THR A 397 -26.24 -17.72 3.04
CA THR A 397 -27.09 -18.92 3.05
C THR A 397 -26.58 -20.00 4.01
N GLY A 398 -25.54 -19.72 4.76
CA GLY A 398 -25.03 -20.54 5.85
C GLY A 398 -23.93 -21.52 5.48
N GLY A 399 -23.32 -21.42 4.29
CA GLY A 399 -22.20 -22.27 3.88
C GLY A 399 -21.03 -22.19 4.87
N LYS A 400 -20.54 -23.35 5.29
CA LYS A 400 -19.48 -23.50 6.30
C LYS A 400 -18.17 -23.98 5.70
N THR A 401 -18.24 -24.67 4.56
CA THR A 401 -17.08 -25.34 3.95
C THR A 401 -17.15 -25.29 2.42
N GLN A 402 -16.06 -25.69 1.77
CA GLN A 402 -16.01 -25.85 0.31
C GLN A 402 -16.90 -27.00 -0.22
N ILE A 403 -17.55 -27.78 0.65
CA ILE A 403 -18.61 -28.72 0.22
C ILE A 403 -19.74 -27.94 -0.47
N ALA A 404 -20.08 -26.73 0.02
CA ALA A 404 -21.04 -25.88 -0.66
C ALA A 404 -20.54 -25.48 -2.08
N GLY A 405 -19.25 -25.18 -2.26
CA GLY A 405 -18.66 -24.93 -3.57
C GLY A 405 -18.72 -26.14 -4.50
N LEU A 406 -18.39 -27.33 -3.99
CA LEU A 406 -18.48 -28.58 -4.78
C LEU A 406 -19.94 -28.91 -5.18
N LEU A 407 -20.90 -28.72 -4.27
CA LEU A 407 -22.33 -28.89 -4.58
C LEU A 407 -22.79 -27.85 -5.63
N SER A 408 -22.31 -26.62 -5.55
CA SER A 408 -22.57 -25.62 -6.56
C SER A 408 -22.06 -26.08 -7.94
N ALA A 409 -20.85 -26.62 -8.03
CA ALA A 409 -20.32 -27.20 -9.27
C ALA A 409 -21.16 -28.35 -9.80
N ILE A 410 -21.65 -29.26 -8.93
CA ILE A 410 -22.54 -30.35 -9.31
C ILE A 410 -23.83 -29.80 -9.93
N ILE A 411 -24.39 -28.72 -9.39
CA ILE A 411 -25.60 -28.11 -9.95
C ILE A 411 -25.32 -27.54 -11.33
N VAL A 412 -24.19 -26.84 -11.51
CA VAL A 412 -23.76 -26.36 -12.83
C VAL A 412 -23.62 -27.52 -13.82
N MET A 413 -23.07 -28.66 -13.38
CA MET A 413 -22.96 -29.86 -14.19
C MET A 413 -24.35 -30.40 -14.59
N ILE A 414 -25.30 -30.50 -13.64
CA ILE A 414 -26.67 -30.96 -13.92
C ILE A 414 -27.33 -30.02 -14.94
N VAL A 415 -27.17 -28.73 -14.80
CA VAL A 415 -27.71 -27.75 -15.77
C VAL A 415 -27.10 -27.97 -17.15
N THR A 416 -25.80 -28.14 -17.24
CA THR A 416 -25.09 -28.35 -18.53
C THR A 416 -25.53 -29.65 -19.22
N LEU A 417 -25.70 -30.73 -18.47
CA LEU A 417 -26.04 -32.02 -19.03
C LEU A 417 -27.54 -32.21 -19.35
N ALA A 418 -28.43 -31.71 -18.48
CA ALA A 418 -29.84 -32.03 -18.49
C ALA A 418 -30.78 -30.85 -18.76
N ILE A 419 -30.47 -29.66 -18.32
CA ILE A 419 -31.42 -28.55 -18.25
C ILE A 419 -30.99 -27.37 -19.21
N GLY A 420 -29.81 -27.42 -19.81
CA GLY A 420 -29.25 -26.33 -20.64
C GLY A 420 -30.20 -25.84 -21.74
N PHE A 421 -30.99 -26.75 -22.34
CA PHE A 421 -31.94 -26.40 -23.39
C PHE A 421 -33.04 -25.41 -22.94
N LEU A 422 -33.36 -25.37 -21.64
CA LEU A 422 -34.30 -24.38 -21.09
C LEU A 422 -33.75 -22.97 -21.09
N LEU A 423 -32.44 -22.78 -21.17
CA LEU A 423 -31.75 -21.50 -21.18
C LEU A 423 -31.48 -20.99 -22.61
N GLU A 424 -31.72 -21.79 -23.64
CA GLU A 424 -31.51 -21.40 -25.04
C GLU A 424 -32.31 -20.17 -25.48
N PRO A 425 -33.59 -20.00 -25.07
CA PRO A 425 -34.38 -18.83 -25.43
C PRO A 425 -34.06 -17.58 -24.58
N LEU A 426 -33.11 -17.62 -23.67
CA LEU A 426 -32.78 -16.52 -22.78
C LEU A 426 -32.21 -15.33 -23.56
N PRO A 427 -32.82 -14.13 -23.48
CA PRO A 427 -32.30 -12.92 -24.11
C PRO A 427 -30.96 -12.49 -23.49
N LYS A 428 -29.97 -12.13 -24.33
CA LYS A 428 -28.70 -11.60 -23.86
C LYS A 428 -28.84 -10.27 -23.11
N SER A 429 -29.86 -9.49 -23.45
CA SER A 429 -30.24 -8.26 -22.75
C SER A 429 -30.58 -8.48 -21.26
N VAL A 430 -31.21 -9.61 -20.92
CA VAL A 430 -31.48 -9.99 -19.52
C VAL A 430 -30.19 -10.26 -18.76
N LEU A 431 -29.24 -10.99 -19.39
CA LEU A 431 -27.94 -11.24 -18.79
C LEU A 431 -27.18 -9.93 -18.56
N GLY A 432 -27.16 -9.03 -19.55
CA GLY A 432 -26.55 -7.70 -19.42
C GLY A 432 -27.17 -6.86 -18.30
N ALA A 433 -28.51 -6.88 -18.18
CA ALA A 433 -29.22 -6.19 -17.11
C ALA A 433 -28.85 -6.70 -15.71
N VAL A 434 -28.77 -8.01 -15.54
CA VAL A 434 -28.35 -8.65 -14.27
C VAL A 434 -26.90 -8.28 -13.93
N VAL A 435 -26.00 -8.29 -14.92
CA VAL A 435 -24.60 -7.85 -14.71
C VAL A 435 -24.54 -6.40 -14.20
N ILE A 436 -25.28 -5.46 -14.83
CA ILE A 436 -25.30 -4.06 -14.45
C ILE A 436 -25.76 -3.88 -12.99
N VAL A 437 -26.81 -4.59 -12.57
CA VAL A 437 -27.28 -4.52 -11.18
C VAL A 437 -26.22 -5.05 -10.22
N ASN A 438 -25.45 -6.05 -10.61
CA ASN A 438 -24.38 -6.64 -9.79
C ASN A 438 -23.18 -5.70 -9.62
N LEU A 439 -23.00 -4.71 -10.49
CA LEU A 439 -21.93 -3.69 -10.35
C LEU A 439 -22.18 -2.67 -9.25
N LYS A 440 -23.40 -2.61 -8.67
CA LYS A 440 -23.75 -1.65 -7.60
C LYS A 440 -22.67 -1.56 -6.52
N GLY A 441 -22.23 -2.71 -5.98
CA GLY A 441 -21.23 -2.75 -4.91
C GLY A 441 -19.89 -2.16 -5.31
N MET A 442 -19.44 -2.40 -6.54
CA MET A 442 -18.18 -1.86 -7.07
C MET A 442 -18.29 -0.36 -7.35
N LEU A 443 -19.41 0.10 -7.91
CA LEU A 443 -19.63 1.52 -8.17
C LEU A 443 -19.86 2.35 -6.89
N MET A 444 -20.40 1.74 -5.83
CA MET A 444 -20.55 2.43 -4.55
C MET A 444 -19.21 2.84 -3.91
N GLN A 445 -18.09 2.27 -4.32
CA GLN A 445 -16.76 2.64 -3.86
C GLN A 445 -16.37 4.08 -4.22
N PHE A 446 -17.06 4.73 -5.18
CA PHE A 446 -16.92 6.17 -5.40
C PHE A 446 -17.25 7.04 -4.16
N ARG A 447 -18.06 6.50 -3.24
CA ARG A 447 -18.39 7.18 -1.99
C ARG A 447 -17.22 7.23 -1.01
N ASP A 448 -16.21 6.41 -1.21
CA ASP A 448 -15.03 6.38 -0.37
C ASP A 448 -14.06 7.53 -0.70
N VAL A 449 -14.15 8.12 -1.91
CA VAL A 449 -13.27 9.23 -2.34
C VAL A 449 -13.34 10.45 -1.41
N PRO A 450 -14.53 11.01 -1.05
CA PRO A 450 -14.60 12.12 -0.09
C PRO A 450 -14.08 11.76 1.30
N TYR A 451 -14.26 10.51 1.71
CA TYR A 451 -13.77 10.00 2.98
C TYR A 451 -12.23 9.92 3.00
N LEU A 452 -11.62 9.36 1.94
CA LEU A 452 -10.18 9.28 1.76
C LEU A 452 -9.55 10.68 1.69
N TRP A 453 -10.15 11.59 0.92
CA TRP A 453 -9.64 12.97 0.79
C TRP A 453 -9.53 13.70 2.11
N ARG A 454 -10.47 13.46 3.03
CA ARG A 454 -10.49 14.10 4.36
C ARG A 454 -9.52 13.46 5.34
N ARG A 455 -9.20 12.18 5.19
CA ARG A 455 -8.35 11.42 6.13
C ARG A 455 -6.91 11.29 5.66
N ASP A 456 -6.69 10.86 4.43
CA ASP A 456 -5.37 10.67 3.86
C ASP A 456 -5.37 11.05 2.37
N LYS A 457 -4.83 12.21 2.05
CA LYS A 457 -4.76 12.73 0.68
C LYS A 457 -3.91 11.86 -0.26
N PRO A 458 -2.72 11.34 0.14
CA PRO A 458 -1.95 10.43 -0.71
C PRO A 458 -2.70 9.17 -1.10
N ASP A 459 -3.45 8.53 -0.19
CA ASP A 459 -4.26 7.36 -0.52
C ASP A 459 -5.39 7.70 -1.50
N CYS A 460 -6.00 8.89 -1.36
CA CYS A 460 -6.96 9.39 -2.34
C CYS A 460 -6.34 9.58 -3.73
N ILE A 461 -5.08 10.06 -3.81
CA ILE A 461 -4.35 10.21 -5.08
C ILE A 461 -4.07 8.83 -5.70
N VAL A 462 -3.71 7.82 -4.90
CA VAL A 462 -3.53 6.45 -5.37
C VAL A 462 -4.84 5.92 -5.95
N TRP A 463 -5.96 6.08 -5.24
CA TRP A 463 -7.29 5.65 -5.69
C TRP A 463 -7.68 6.31 -7.01
N LEU A 464 -7.62 7.64 -7.07
CA LEU A 464 -7.96 8.41 -8.27
C LEU A 464 -7.02 8.12 -9.43
N GLY A 465 -5.71 8.09 -9.18
CA GLY A 465 -4.69 7.80 -10.17
C GLY A 465 -4.88 6.43 -10.80
N THR A 466 -5.12 5.40 -9.98
CA THR A 466 -5.40 4.04 -10.44
C THR A 466 -6.70 3.97 -11.24
N CYS A 467 -7.77 4.60 -10.74
CA CYS A 467 -9.07 4.60 -11.42
C CYS A 467 -9.01 5.29 -12.78
N ILE A 468 -8.41 6.48 -12.86
CA ILE A 468 -8.26 7.23 -14.12
C ILE A 468 -7.34 6.48 -15.09
N ALA A 469 -6.20 5.97 -14.62
CA ALA A 469 -5.29 5.20 -15.45
C ALA A 469 -5.97 3.96 -16.03
N ALA A 470 -6.72 3.21 -15.22
CA ALA A 470 -7.44 2.02 -15.68
C ALA A 470 -8.56 2.34 -16.67
N ILE A 471 -9.25 3.47 -16.53
CA ILE A 471 -10.28 3.93 -17.49
C ILE A 471 -9.65 4.32 -18.83
N LEU A 472 -8.52 5.03 -18.82
CA LEU A 472 -7.93 5.59 -20.02
C LEU A 472 -7.00 4.62 -20.74
N LEU A 473 -6.16 3.89 -20.01
CA LEU A 473 -5.14 3.00 -20.60
C LEU A 473 -5.64 1.56 -20.77
N GLY A 474 -6.79 1.23 -20.20
CA GLY A 474 -7.28 -0.14 -20.10
C GLY A 474 -6.85 -0.80 -18.77
N LEU A 475 -7.43 -1.96 -18.47
CA LEU A 475 -7.26 -2.59 -17.15
C LEU A 475 -5.83 -3.08 -16.91
N ASP A 476 -5.15 -3.63 -17.92
CA ASP A 476 -3.82 -4.21 -17.79
C ASP A 476 -2.77 -3.13 -17.47
N LEU A 477 -2.68 -2.11 -18.33
CA LEU A 477 -1.76 -0.99 -18.15
C LEU A 477 -2.18 -0.10 -16.98
N GLY A 478 -3.48 0.02 -16.72
CA GLY A 478 -4.03 0.79 -15.62
C GLY A 478 -3.62 0.24 -14.25
N LEU A 479 -3.59 -1.09 -14.10
CA LEU A 479 -3.07 -1.71 -12.88
C LEU A 479 -1.58 -1.43 -12.68
N ALA A 480 -0.78 -1.58 -13.74
CA ALA A 480 0.65 -1.31 -13.69
C ALA A 480 0.94 0.16 -13.33
N ALA A 481 0.19 1.10 -13.94
CA ALA A 481 0.29 2.51 -13.61
C ALA A 481 -0.14 2.80 -12.16
N GLY A 482 -1.23 2.18 -11.69
CA GLY A 482 -1.71 2.29 -10.32
C GLY A 482 -0.68 1.81 -9.30
N LEU A 483 -0.06 0.66 -9.54
CA LEU A 483 1.03 0.14 -8.71
C LEU A 483 2.23 1.10 -8.70
N GLY A 484 2.55 1.69 -9.86
CA GLY A 484 3.59 2.72 -9.97
C GLY A 484 3.28 3.94 -9.10
N VAL A 485 2.05 4.44 -9.13
CA VAL A 485 1.59 5.57 -8.29
C VAL A 485 1.64 5.21 -6.81
N GLU A 486 1.26 3.99 -6.44
CA GLU A 486 1.32 3.51 -5.05
C GLU A 486 2.75 3.44 -4.53
N LEU A 487 3.66 2.79 -5.27
CA LEU A 487 5.07 2.72 -4.92
C LEU A 487 5.70 4.13 -4.85
N LEU A 488 5.36 5.01 -5.80
CA LEU A 488 5.80 6.40 -5.77
C LEU A 488 5.32 7.12 -4.51
N SER A 489 4.07 6.89 -4.08
CA SER A 489 3.53 7.49 -2.86
C SER A 489 4.31 7.05 -1.62
N VAL A 490 4.70 5.78 -1.53
CA VAL A 490 5.52 5.25 -0.42
C VAL A 490 6.91 5.87 -0.44
N VAL A 491 7.54 5.97 -1.63
CA VAL A 491 8.85 6.61 -1.79
C VAL A 491 8.80 8.07 -1.37
N LEU A 492 7.80 8.83 -1.82
CA LEU A 492 7.66 10.25 -1.45
C LEU A 492 7.40 10.44 0.05
N ARG A 493 6.59 9.59 0.68
CA ARG A 493 6.38 9.62 2.15
C ARG A 493 7.67 9.33 2.92
N ALA A 494 8.51 8.40 2.42
CA ALA A 494 9.80 8.10 3.03
C ALA A 494 10.87 9.17 2.76
N GLN A 495 10.80 9.85 1.61
CA GLN A 495 11.73 10.90 1.21
C GLN A 495 11.54 12.19 2.02
N PHE A 496 10.30 12.55 2.35
CA PHE A 496 9.96 13.79 3.06
C PHE A 496 9.33 13.52 4.44
N PRO A 497 10.09 12.94 5.40
CA PRO A 497 9.57 12.68 6.74
C PRO A 497 9.33 13.99 7.52
N ARG A 498 8.40 13.97 8.46
CA ARG A 498 8.13 15.10 9.35
C ARG A 498 9.20 15.18 10.43
N CYS A 499 10.30 15.90 10.17
CA CYS A 499 11.31 16.18 11.18
C CYS A 499 10.76 17.13 12.26
N SER A 500 11.20 16.95 13.49
CA SER A 500 10.79 17.79 14.64
C SER A 500 11.97 18.25 15.46
N VAL A 501 11.83 19.45 16.04
CA VAL A 501 12.72 19.98 17.07
C VAL A 501 12.06 19.73 18.41
N LEU A 502 12.74 18.98 19.27
CA LEU A 502 12.21 18.60 20.57
C LEU A 502 12.66 19.57 21.65
N ALA A 503 11.85 19.69 22.69
CA ALA A 503 12.19 20.42 23.90
C ALA A 503 11.64 19.70 25.13
N ASN A 504 12.16 20.03 26.31
CA ASN A 504 11.85 19.36 27.56
C ASN A 504 10.55 19.88 28.17
N ILE A 505 9.76 19.00 28.74
CA ILE A 505 8.63 19.39 29.61
C ILE A 505 9.20 19.65 31.00
N LYS A 506 9.06 20.87 31.49
CA LYS A 506 9.67 21.35 32.73
C LYS A 506 9.49 20.37 33.91
N GLY A 507 10.61 20.00 34.53
CA GLY A 507 10.62 19.11 35.70
C GLY A 507 10.41 17.62 35.38
N THR A 508 10.56 17.20 34.12
CA THR A 508 10.46 15.79 33.72
C THR A 508 11.63 15.39 32.79
N ASP A 509 11.77 14.10 32.58
CA ASP A 509 12.67 13.50 31.55
C ASP A 509 12.01 13.34 30.20
N ILE A 510 10.85 13.98 29.97
CA ILE A 510 10.04 13.84 28.75
C ILE A 510 10.36 14.97 27.78
N TYR A 511 10.61 14.59 26.53
CA TYR A 511 10.86 15.52 25.42
C TYR A 511 9.78 15.36 24.34
N LYS A 512 9.22 16.49 23.89
CA LYS A 512 8.14 16.54 22.91
C LYS A 512 8.44 17.59 21.85
N ASP A 513 7.67 17.56 20.73
CA ASP A 513 7.79 18.59 19.72
C ASP A 513 7.46 19.96 20.31
N ARG A 514 8.36 20.92 20.08
CA ARG A 514 8.24 22.30 20.56
C ARG A 514 6.94 22.99 20.12
N LYS A 515 6.36 22.57 18.98
CA LYS A 515 5.16 23.20 18.41
C LYS A 515 3.86 22.69 19.01
N ASP A 516 3.90 21.55 19.71
CA ASP A 516 2.68 20.86 20.17
C ASP A 516 2.26 21.24 21.61
N TYR A 517 3.16 21.88 22.37
CA TYR A 517 2.92 22.17 23.81
C TYR A 517 3.30 23.60 24.16
N ILE A 518 2.54 24.23 25.07
CA ILE A 518 2.73 25.61 25.52
C ILE A 518 3.83 25.68 26.61
N ASP A 519 3.77 24.77 27.59
CA ASP A 519 4.68 24.74 28.75
C ASP A 519 5.92 23.85 28.48
N ILE A 520 6.65 24.18 27.40
CA ILE A 520 7.82 23.44 26.99
C ILE A 520 9.08 24.30 27.12
N TYR A 521 10.16 23.72 27.63
CA TYR A 521 11.41 24.39 27.89
C TYR A 521 12.48 24.00 26.90
N GLU A 522 13.01 24.97 26.19
CA GLU A 522 14.16 24.82 25.31
C GLU A 522 15.42 25.36 26.02
N GLN A 523 16.42 24.50 26.21
CA GLN A 523 17.68 24.89 26.82
C GLN A 523 18.45 25.83 25.88
N GLU A 524 18.94 26.94 26.42
CA GLU A 524 19.73 27.90 25.63
C GLU A 524 21.01 27.23 25.08
N GLY A 525 21.30 27.46 23.81
CA GLY A 525 22.47 26.90 23.14
C GLY A 525 22.37 25.41 22.79
N VAL A 526 21.27 24.72 23.12
CA VAL A 526 21.08 23.30 22.82
C VAL A 526 19.92 23.12 21.84
N LYS A 527 20.13 22.34 20.78
CA LYS A 527 19.07 21.93 19.84
C LYS A 527 18.93 20.41 19.84
N ILE A 528 17.68 19.93 19.85
CA ILE A 528 17.37 18.51 19.79
C ILE A 528 16.58 18.25 18.51
N PHE A 529 17.14 17.47 17.61
CA PHE A 529 16.55 17.20 16.30
C PHE A 529 16.20 15.72 16.18
N ARG A 530 14.92 15.43 15.85
CA ARG A 530 14.41 14.06 15.63
C ARG A 530 13.99 13.89 14.19
N ILE A 531 14.41 12.76 13.58
CA ILE A 531 13.90 12.27 12.31
C ILE A 531 13.11 10.96 12.53
N PRO A 532 11.79 10.92 12.25
CA PRO A 532 10.96 9.73 12.47
C PRO A 532 10.95 8.80 11.24
N SER A 533 12.11 8.53 10.66
CA SER A 533 12.24 7.75 9.41
C SER A 533 13.63 7.12 9.34
N PRO A 534 13.80 6.00 8.64
CA PRO A 534 15.12 5.55 8.24
C PRO A 534 15.81 6.62 7.38
N ILE A 535 17.16 6.66 7.41
CA ILE A 535 17.96 7.60 6.62
C ILE A 535 18.63 6.82 5.49
N PHE A 536 18.38 7.23 4.24
CA PHE A 536 18.85 6.54 3.06
C PHE A 536 19.12 7.53 1.90
N PHE A 537 19.63 7.01 0.78
CA PHE A 537 20.07 7.84 -0.33
C PHE A 537 19.05 8.89 -0.81
N ALA A 538 17.73 8.57 -0.72
CA ALA A 538 16.70 9.48 -1.23
C ALA A 538 16.32 10.61 -0.25
N ASN A 539 16.60 10.48 1.07
CA ASN A 539 16.22 11.49 2.06
C ASN A 539 17.39 12.16 2.80
N ILE A 540 18.63 11.76 2.54
CA ILE A 540 19.80 12.34 3.23
C ILE A 540 19.95 13.83 3.00
N ASP A 541 19.71 14.32 1.78
CA ASP A 541 19.79 15.75 1.46
C ASP A 541 18.66 16.54 2.11
N PHE A 542 17.45 15.93 2.18
CA PHE A 542 16.33 16.50 2.93
C PHE A 542 16.64 16.58 4.42
N PHE A 543 17.18 15.51 5.01
CA PHE A 543 17.65 15.48 6.39
C PHE A 543 18.64 16.63 6.65
N ARG A 544 19.68 16.78 5.82
CA ARG A 544 20.67 17.85 5.93
C ARG A 544 20.04 19.23 5.88
N SER A 545 19.12 19.45 4.94
CA SER A 545 18.42 20.72 4.80
C SER A 545 17.58 21.05 6.04
N LYS A 546 16.85 20.05 6.58
CA LYS A 546 16.05 20.22 7.81
C LYS A 546 16.91 20.39 9.06
N LEU A 547 18.07 19.74 9.11
CA LEU A 547 19.04 19.93 10.18
C LEU A 547 19.59 21.35 10.19
N VAL A 548 19.96 21.90 9.04
CA VAL A 548 20.41 23.28 8.88
C VAL A 548 19.31 24.28 9.29
N GLU A 549 18.06 24.01 8.92
CA GLU A 549 16.89 24.80 9.35
C GLU A 549 16.70 24.75 10.87
N ALA A 550 16.85 23.59 11.49
CA ALA A 550 16.70 23.41 12.93
C ALA A 550 17.79 24.09 13.76
N VAL A 551 19.04 24.05 13.28
CA VAL A 551 20.19 24.69 13.90
C VAL A 551 20.17 26.21 13.68
N GLY A 552 19.56 26.68 12.57
CA GLY A 552 19.38 28.10 12.26
C GLY A 552 20.51 28.72 11.44
N PHE A 553 21.56 27.98 11.12
CA PHE A 553 22.68 28.45 10.28
C PHE A 553 23.22 27.33 9.41
N ASN A 554 23.93 27.71 8.32
CA ASN A 554 24.61 26.74 7.46
C ASN A 554 26.07 26.57 7.91
N PRO A 555 26.46 25.38 8.45
CA PRO A 555 27.81 25.18 9.02
C PRO A 555 28.93 25.42 8.03
N LEU A 556 28.76 24.97 6.79
CA LEU A 556 29.77 25.14 5.76
C LEU A 556 30.00 26.64 5.40
N ARG A 557 28.90 27.42 5.35
CA ARG A 557 29.01 28.88 5.11
C ARG A 557 29.70 29.59 6.27
N VAL A 558 29.42 29.19 7.50
CA VAL A 558 30.09 29.72 8.70
C VAL A 558 31.57 29.36 8.69
N LEU A 559 31.91 28.11 8.42
CA LEU A 559 33.30 27.64 8.33
C LEU A 559 34.12 28.42 7.30
N ARG A 560 33.59 28.60 6.09
CA ARG A 560 34.21 29.37 5.04
C ARG A 560 34.48 30.82 5.47
N LYS A 561 33.52 31.46 6.13
CA LYS A 561 33.69 32.82 6.64
C LYS A 561 34.74 32.89 7.77
N ARG A 562 34.75 31.89 8.69
CA ARG A 562 35.77 31.79 9.74
C ARG A 562 37.18 31.61 9.15
N ASN A 563 37.34 30.72 8.17
CA ASN A 563 38.62 30.48 7.52
C ASN A 563 39.10 31.70 6.72
N LYS A 564 38.19 32.43 6.03
CA LYS A 564 38.53 33.72 5.36
C LYS A 564 38.96 34.76 6.38
N ALA A 565 38.24 34.87 7.50
CA ALA A 565 38.60 35.78 8.58
C ALA A 565 39.95 35.42 9.21
N LEU A 566 40.23 34.14 9.42
CA LEU A 566 41.53 33.68 9.96
C LEU A 566 42.71 34.06 9.03
N ARG A 567 42.55 33.87 7.72
CA ARG A 567 43.56 34.28 6.74
C ARG A 567 43.81 35.80 6.82
N MET A 568 42.73 36.56 6.97
CA MET A 568 42.82 38.03 7.11
C MET A 568 43.54 38.42 8.43
N ILE A 569 43.20 37.78 9.54
CA ILE A 569 43.85 37.98 10.84
C ILE A 569 45.35 37.66 10.73
N ARG A 570 45.73 36.51 10.13
CA ARG A 570 47.15 36.16 9.91
C ARG A 570 47.90 37.22 9.07
N LYS A 571 47.25 37.77 8.04
CA LYS A 571 47.83 38.80 7.18
C LYS A 571 48.05 40.12 7.94
N LEU A 572 47.12 40.49 8.81
CA LEU A 572 47.19 41.70 9.65
C LEU A 572 48.21 41.57 10.79
N LEU A 573 48.31 40.36 11.39
CA LEU A 573 49.39 40.08 12.38
C LEU A 573 50.77 40.15 11.77
N LYS A 574 50.98 39.63 10.55
CA LYS A 574 52.25 39.76 9.82
C LYS A 574 52.60 41.21 9.45
N LYS A 575 51.59 42.05 9.22
CA LYS A 575 51.79 43.47 8.94
C LYS A 575 51.99 44.33 10.20
N GLY A 576 51.77 43.81 11.39
CA GLY A 576 51.83 44.53 12.65
C GLY A 576 50.62 45.43 12.96
N ASP A 577 49.55 45.33 12.14
CA ASP A 577 48.32 46.11 12.32
C ASP A 577 47.43 45.51 13.46
N LEU A 578 47.66 44.25 13.84
CA LEU A 578 47.05 43.57 14.97
C LEU A 578 48.14 43.03 15.90
N GLN A 579 47.88 43.06 17.22
CA GLN A 579 48.75 42.47 18.24
C GLN A 579 47.92 41.61 19.21
N TRP A 580 48.51 40.49 19.68
CA TRP A 580 47.94 39.69 20.75
C TRP A 580 48.16 40.31 22.11
N THR A 581 47.10 40.42 22.89
CA THR A 581 47.15 40.82 24.30
C THR A 581 46.53 39.75 25.17
N CYS A 582 46.73 39.83 26.49
CA CYS A 582 46.11 38.88 27.44
C CYS A 582 44.58 38.84 27.37
N ASN A 583 43.96 39.87 26.79
CA ASN A 583 42.52 40.01 26.66
C ASN A 583 42.02 39.76 25.22
N GLY A 584 42.85 39.21 24.32
CA GLY A 584 42.51 38.95 22.92
C GLY A 584 43.26 39.78 21.88
N LEU A 585 42.67 39.94 20.70
CA LEU A 585 43.24 40.69 19.56
C LEU A 585 42.97 42.19 19.72
N LEU A 586 44.01 43.02 19.69
CA LEU A 586 43.92 44.49 19.75
C LEU A 586 44.36 45.11 18.43
N ASN A 587 43.57 46.05 17.91
CA ASN A 587 43.89 46.78 16.69
C ASN A 587 44.86 47.92 17.02
N THR A 588 46.06 47.94 16.42
CA THR A 588 47.09 48.94 16.64
C THR A 588 47.08 50.02 15.57
N SER A 589 46.33 49.84 14.46
CA SER A 589 46.24 50.83 13.40
C SER A 589 44.89 51.52 13.31
N CYS A 590 44.86 52.86 13.20
CA CYS A 590 43.61 53.62 13.03
C CYS A 590 43.07 53.61 11.58
N ARG A 591 43.57 52.76 10.69
CA ARG A 591 43.11 52.71 9.30
C ARG A 591 42.01 51.71 9.09
N PRO A 592 40.94 52.04 8.33
CA PRO A 592 39.92 51.05 7.97
C PRO A 592 40.54 49.94 7.09
N ILE A 593 40.36 48.73 7.47
CA ILE A 593 40.84 47.52 6.78
C ILE A 593 40.00 47.35 5.52
N LYS A 594 40.62 47.50 4.32
CA LYS A 594 39.94 47.19 3.05
C LYS A 594 39.87 45.67 2.86
N GLU A 595 38.70 45.15 2.54
CA GLU A 595 38.55 43.76 2.07
C GLU A 595 39.35 43.61 0.77
N SER A 596 40.40 42.81 0.77
CA SER A 596 41.04 42.34 -0.45
C SER A 596 40.23 41.13 -0.97
N GLU A 597 39.75 41.20 -2.20
CA GLU A 597 39.22 40.04 -2.93
C GLU A 597 40.40 39.09 -3.24
N ASP A 598 40.73 38.23 -2.30
CA ASP A 598 41.65 37.13 -2.59
C ASP A 598 40.80 36.02 -3.28
N GLU A 599 41.14 35.70 -4.53
CA GLU A 599 40.67 34.46 -5.22
C GLU A 599 41.21 33.24 -4.48
N SER A 600 40.53 32.84 -3.42
CA SER A 600 40.89 31.64 -2.67
C SER A 600 40.17 30.44 -3.25
N ASN A 601 40.90 29.34 -3.49
CA ASN A 601 40.30 28.03 -3.85
C ASN A 601 39.24 27.66 -2.82
N MET A 602 38.01 27.41 -3.27
CA MET A 602 36.89 27.06 -2.39
C MET A 602 37.18 25.81 -1.55
N GLU A 603 37.92 24.84 -2.09
CA GLU A 603 38.30 23.60 -1.42
C GLU A 603 39.13 23.79 -0.15
N GLU A 604 40.04 24.79 -0.16
CA GLU A 604 40.86 25.11 1.03
C GLU A 604 40.05 25.79 2.15
N LEU A 605 38.92 26.43 1.83
CA LEU A 605 38.05 27.06 2.81
C LEU A 605 37.15 26.06 3.54
N ASP A 606 37.01 24.88 3.01
CA ASP A 606 36.20 23.81 3.59
C ASP A 606 36.97 22.88 4.57
N LEU A 607 38.32 23.11 4.67
CA LEU A 607 39.17 22.40 5.60
C LEU A 607 38.94 22.84 7.07
N PRO A 608 39.23 21.96 8.05
CA PRO A 608 39.18 22.32 9.47
C PRO A 608 40.02 23.59 9.72
N THR A 609 39.54 24.43 10.64
CA THR A 609 40.26 25.66 11.00
C THR A 609 41.59 25.28 11.69
N ASP A 610 42.71 25.68 11.10
CA ASP A 610 44.04 25.40 11.65
C ASP A 610 44.55 26.60 12.50
N PHE A 611 44.82 26.34 13.77
CA PHE A 611 45.29 27.31 14.77
C PHE A 611 46.76 27.13 15.16
N LYS A 612 47.52 26.24 14.48
CA LYS A 612 48.89 25.88 14.90
C LYS A 612 49.84 27.03 15.02
N ASP A 613 49.63 28.08 14.21
CA ASP A 613 50.51 29.27 14.17
C ASP A 613 50.02 30.40 15.10
N LEU A 614 48.97 30.18 15.89
CA LEU A 614 48.38 31.17 16.77
C LEU A 614 48.60 30.84 18.24
N PRO A 615 48.91 31.82 19.11
CA PRO A 615 49.19 31.54 20.54
C PRO A 615 47.98 31.14 21.35
N THR A 616 46.75 31.51 20.90
CA THR A 616 45.48 31.12 21.54
C THR A 616 44.40 30.93 20.49
N ARG A 617 43.32 30.18 20.85
CA ARG A 617 42.13 30.06 19.99
C ARG A 617 41.35 31.36 19.97
N ILE A 618 40.79 31.70 18.81
CA ILE A 618 39.95 32.88 18.60
C ILE A 618 38.56 32.56 19.06
N ASP A 619 38.00 33.38 19.94
CA ASP A 619 36.55 33.30 20.28
C ASP A 619 35.77 34.01 19.15
N TRP A 620 35.09 33.19 18.31
CA TRP A 620 34.33 33.67 17.17
C TRP A 620 33.02 34.38 17.57
N ASN A 621 32.59 34.26 18.83
CA ASN A 621 31.38 34.90 19.36
C ASN A 621 31.68 36.26 20.00
N ALA A 622 32.96 36.56 20.27
CA ALA A 622 33.41 37.88 20.72
C ALA A 622 33.48 38.89 19.58
N ASP A 623 33.47 40.18 19.90
CA ASP A 623 33.66 41.26 18.93
C ASP A 623 35.09 41.27 18.44
N LEU A 624 35.29 40.93 17.16
CA LEU A 624 36.62 40.93 16.54
C LEU A 624 37.04 42.32 16.10
N PRO A 625 38.29 42.72 16.32
CA PRO A 625 38.77 44.02 15.92
C PRO A 625 38.88 44.14 14.39
N GLY A 626 38.78 45.40 13.88
CA GLY A 626 39.09 45.71 12.50
C GLY A 626 37.99 45.41 11.48
N ASN A 627 36.73 45.51 11.82
CA ASN A 627 35.56 45.25 10.94
C ASN A 627 35.48 43.83 10.37
N ILE A 628 36.11 42.83 11.01
CA ILE A 628 35.98 41.43 10.63
C ILE A 628 34.64 40.92 11.13
N SER A 629 33.70 40.75 10.22
CA SER A 629 32.37 40.23 10.52
C SER A 629 32.30 38.74 10.27
N VAL A 630 32.08 37.94 11.32
CA VAL A 630 31.85 36.50 11.27
C VAL A 630 30.49 36.20 11.89
N PRO A 631 29.68 35.33 11.32
CA PRO A 631 28.40 34.93 11.92
C PRO A 631 28.61 34.31 13.31
N ARG A 632 27.90 34.82 14.28
CA ARG A 632 27.86 34.21 15.64
C ARG A 632 27.09 32.93 15.61
N VAL A 633 27.57 31.91 16.35
CA VAL A 633 26.91 30.62 16.51
C VAL A 633 26.42 30.57 17.94
N GLU A 634 25.09 30.65 18.10
CA GLU A 634 24.44 30.63 19.42
C GLU A 634 24.27 29.19 19.93
N VAL A 635 24.30 28.21 19.03
CA VAL A 635 24.13 26.78 19.36
C VAL A 635 25.49 26.16 19.65
N HIS A 636 25.72 25.75 20.90
CA HIS A 636 26.95 25.02 21.27
C HIS A 636 26.80 23.51 21.24
N SER A 637 25.58 22.97 21.35
CA SER A 637 25.33 21.51 21.37
C SER A 637 24.11 21.13 20.57
N LEU A 638 24.25 20.05 19.79
CA LEU A 638 23.19 19.44 19.01
C LEU A 638 22.97 17.97 19.43
N ILE A 639 21.76 17.60 19.73
CA ILE A 639 21.37 16.21 19.98
C ILE A 639 20.57 15.69 18.79
N LEU A 640 21.02 14.61 18.18
CA LEU A 640 20.32 13.88 17.13
C LEU A 640 19.61 12.66 17.74
N ASP A 641 18.30 12.65 17.72
CA ASP A 641 17.50 11.56 18.25
C ASP A 641 17.22 10.51 17.15
N PHE A 642 17.87 9.36 17.29
CA PHE A 642 17.81 8.23 16.36
C PHE A 642 16.84 7.13 16.79
N ALA A 643 16.00 7.36 17.82
CA ALA A 643 15.06 6.35 18.31
C ALA A 643 14.13 5.77 17.23
N ALA A 644 13.82 6.53 16.20
CA ALA A 644 12.95 6.09 15.08
C ALA A 644 13.73 5.73 13.80
N VAL A 645 15.06 5.77 13.82
CA VAL A 645 15.89 5.40 12.67
C VAL A 645 16.06 3.89 12.67
N SER A 646 15.42 3.19 11.72
CA SER A 646 15.45 1.73 11.66
C SER A 646 16.59 1.17 10.81
N PHE A 647 17.08 1.93 9.82
CA PHE A 647 18.26 1.56 9.04
C PHE A 647 18.97 2.81 8.46
N LEU A 648 20.23 2.61 8.10
CA LEU A 648 21.07 3.56 7.36
C LEU A 648 21.66 2.84 6.14
N ASP A 649 21.64 3.43 4.96
CA ASP A 649 22.40 2.91 3.82
C ASP A 649 23.81 3.54 3.76
N ILE A 650 24.65 3.07 2.83
CA ILE A 650 26.04 3.55 2.71
C ILE A 650 26.09 5.02 2.27
N SER A 651 25.17 5.44 1.42
CA SER A 651 25.10 6.83 0.93
C SER A 651 24.70 7.79 2.06
N ALA A 652 23.67 7.40 2.84
CA ALA A 652 23.25 8.15 4.02
C ALA A 652 24.34 8.22 5.09
N LEU A 653 25.08 7.12 5.29
CA LEU A 653 26.18 7.07 6.24
C LEU A 653 27.28 8.07 5.88
N LYS A 654 27.65 8.16 4.60
CA LYS A 654 28.62 9.17 4.11
C LYS A 654 28.10 10.60 4.29
N GLY A 655 26.85 10.84 3.89
CA GLY A 655 26.21 12.16 4.04
C GLY A 655 26.05 12.59 5.49
N LEU A 656 25.67 11.68 6.37
CA LEU A 656 25.59 11.89 7.82
C LEU A 656 26.98 12.26 8.38
N LYS A 657 28.02 11.47 8.08
CA LYS A 657 29.38 11.74 8.53
C LYS A 657 29.87 13.11 8.11
N THR A 658 29.59 13.50 6.86
CA THR A 658 29.92 14.85 6.35
C THR A 658 29.19 15.92 7.14
N SER A 659 27.89 15.78 7.38
CA SER A 659 27.09 16.76 8.13
C SER A 659 27.56 16.91 9.58
N LEU A 660 27.95 15.79 10.23
CA LEU A 660 28.52 15.83 11.58
C LEU A 660 29.83 16.57 11.61
N LYS A 661 30.75 16.27 10.68
CA LYS A 661 32.05 16.95 10.58
C LYS A 661 31.92 18.45 10.34
N GLU A 662 31.00 18.87 9.48
CA GLU A 662 30.73 20.29 9.23
C GLU A 662 30.29 21.03 10.51
N LEU A 663 29.48 20.39 11.37
CA LEU A 663 29.05 20.96 12.66
C LEU A 663 30.19 21.00 13.68
N ILE A 664 30.95 19.90 13.81
CA ILE A 664 32.07 19.80 14.74
C ILE A 664 33.16 20.86 14.39
N ARG A 665 33.41 21.08 13.11
CA ARG A 665 34.38 22.07 12.64
C ARG A 665 34.01 23.52 12.91
N VAL A 666 32.73 23.80 13.15
CA VAL A 666 32.27 25.12 13.65
C VAL A 666 32.06 25.15 15.16
N GLU A 667 32.66 24.19 15.89
CA GLU A 667 32.68 24.12 17.35
C GLU A 667 31.30 23.80 17.97
N VAL A 668 30.42 23.15 17.21
CA VAL A 668 29.17 22.59 17.76
C VAL A 668 29.40 21.14 18.18
N GLU A 669 29.17 20.85 19.44
CA GLU A 669 29.23 19.49 19.97
C GLU A 669 28.01 18.70 19.48
N VAL A 670 28.23 17.53 18.91
CA VAL A 670 27.14 16.70 18.38
C VAL A 670 27.03 15.41 19.17
N TYR A 671 25.83 15.10 19.62
CA TYR A 671 25.48 13.88 20.35
C TYR A 671 24.40 13.11 19.62
N ILE A 672 24.53 11.79 19.54
CA ILE A 672 23.56 10.89 18.92
C ILE A 672 22.98 10.02 20.01
N VAL A 673 21.65 9.98 20.11
CA VAL A 673 20.96 9.27 21.20
C VAL A 673 20.01 8.21 20.71
N ALA A 674 19.79 7.19 21.56
CA ALA A 674 18.85 6.09 21.32
C ALA A 674 19.09 5.37 19.98
N CYS A 675 20.35 5.16 19.64
CA CYS A 675 20.74 4.48 18.42
C CYS A 675 20.48 2.97 18.55
N ASP A 676 19.83 2.35 17.55
CA ASP A 676 19.62 0.91 17.55
C ASP A 676 20.96 0.17 17.51
N PRO A 677 21.15 -0.90 18.32
CA PRO A 677 22.40 -1.68 18.35
C PRO A 677 22.83 -2.22 16.98
N TYR A 678 21.87 -2.51 16.09
CA TYR A 678 22.19 -2.94 14.72
C TYR A 678 22.82 -1.80 13.89
N ILE A 679 22.33 -0.57 14.08
CA ILE A 679 22.90 0.61 13.40
C ILE A 679 24.30 0.88 13.95
N LEU A 680 24.48 0.82 15.27
CA LEU A 680 25.78 1.04 15.91
C LEU A 680 26.84 0.02 15.42
N GLU A 681 26.47 -1.26 15.36
CA GLU A 681 27.32 -2.32 14.80
C GLU A 681 27.69 -2.02 13.34
N LYS A 682 26.73 -1.55 12.53
CA LYS A 682 26.98 -1.16 11.14
C LYS A 682 27.93 0.03 11.03
N LEU A 683 27.81 1.03 11.91
CA LEU A 683 28.70 2.19 11.96
C LEU A 683 30.16 1.73 12.22
N HIS A 684 30.35 0.80 13.16
CA HIS A 684 31.67 0.20 13.42
C HIS A 684 32.22 -0.55 12.20
N HIS A 685 31.43 -1.41 11.56
CA HIS A 685 31.85 -2.18 10.38
C HIS A 685 32.18 -1.29 9.15
N CYS A 686 31.51 -0.13 9.02
CA CYS A 686 31.70 0.79 7.91
C CYS A 686 32.79 1.85 8.18
N CYS A 687 33.60 1.71 9.24
CA CYS A 687 34.64 2.66 9.62
C CYS A 687 34.11 4.11 9.71
N PHE A 688 32.94 4.26 10.34
CA PHE A 688 32.30 5.55 10.52
C PHE A 688 33.08 6.44 11.50
N PHE A 689 33.64 5.84 12.54
CA PHE A 689 34.38 6.53 13.59
C PHE A 689 35.79 6.89 13.13
N ASP A 690 36.23 8.07 13.49
CA ASP A 690 37.57 8.62 13.26
C ASP A 690 37.91 9.65 14.35
N ASP A 691 39.01 10.43 14.16
CA ASP A 691 39.48 11.41 15.13
C ASP A 691 38.47 12.54 15.41
N GLU A 692 37.58 12.86 14.43
CA GLU A 692 36.56 13.91 14.58
C GLU A 692 35.23 13.33 15.12
N VAL A 693 34.84 12.13 14.69
CA VAL A 693 33.57 11.48 15.08
C VAL A 693 33.88 10.27 15.94
N GLN A 694 33.67 10.37 17.24
CA GLN A 694 34.04 9.36 18.23
C GLN A 694 32.83 8.59 18.77
N PRO A 695 32.99 7.33 19.23
CA PRO A 695 31.93 6.56 19.89
C PRO A 695 31.36 7.23 21.15
N SER A 696 32.19 8.02 21.86
CA SER A 696 31.79 8.77 23.06
C SER A 696 30.68 9.80 22.84
N MET A 697 30.38 10.15 21.58
CA MET A 697 29.26 11.03 21.21
C MET A 697 27.90 10.31 21.28
N PHE A 698 27.89 8.98 21.47
CA PHE A 698 26.66 8.19 21.47
C PHE A 698 26.16 7.94 22.89
N PHE A 699 24.89 8.27 23.16
CA PHE A 699 24.24 8.09 24.46
C PHE A 699 23.01 7.18 24.36
N LEU A 700 22.74 6.42 25.43
CA LEU A 700 21.60 5.50 25.48
C LEU A 700 20.25 6.24 25.43
N THR A 701 20.15 7.35 26.14
CA THR A 701 18.90 8.13 26.19
C THR A 701 19.15 9.61 25.92
N LEU A 702 18.11 10.29 25.47
CA LEU A 702 18.15 11.73 25.23
C LEU A 702 18.41 12.51 26.53
N HIS A 703 17.87 12.04 27.65
CA HIS A 703 18.05 12.69 28.95
C HIS A 703 19.49 12.56 29.46
N ASP A 704 20.16 11.41 29.21
CA ASP A 704 21.58 11.24 29.58
C ASP A 704 22.48 12.25 28.82
N ALA A 705 22.25 12.41 27.50
CA ALA A 705 22.99 13.37 26.72
C ALA A 705 22.73 14.81 27.20
N MET A 706 21.49 15.14 27.56
CA MET A 706 21.15 16.47 28.09
C MET A 706 21.83 16.75 29.42
N LEU A 707 21.83 15.79 30.35
CA LEU A 707 22.52 15.92 31.62
C LEU A 707 24.02 16.09 31.45
N HIS A 708 24.63 15.33 30.53
CA HIS A 708 26.04 15.46 30.18
C HIS A 708 26.39 16.87 29.64
N ILE A 709 25.52 17.45 28.80
CA ILE A 709 25.71 18.82 28.27
C ILE A 709 25.58 19.83 29.41
N LEU A 710 24.62 19.67 30.33
CA LEU A 710 24.45 20.58 31.45
C LEU A 710 25.62 20.54 32.46
N GLU A 711 26.25 19.38 32.68
CA GLU A 711 27.49 19.27 33.44
C GLU A 711 28.67 19.99 32.80
N LYS A 712 28.76 19.89 31.46
CA LYS A 712 29.86 20.48 30.71
C LYS A 712 29.74 21.99 30.53
N HIS A 713 28.52 22.51 30.48
CA HIS A 713 28.21 23.93 30.28
C HIS A 713 27.38 24.53 31.45
N PRO A 714 27.94 24.64 32.66
CA PRO A 714 27.19 25.10 33.86
C PRO A 714 26.76 26.56 33.77
N GLU A 715 27.48 27.41 33.05
CA GLU A 715 27.20 28.87 32.94
C GLU A 715 25.84 29.19 32.29
N SER A 716 25.30 28.32 31.46
CA SER A 716 23.97 28.48 30.88
C SER A 716 22.84 28.31 31.90
N THR A 717 23.13 27.63 33.03
CA THR A 717 22.17 27.36 34.13
C THR A 717 22.17 28.46 35.18
N GLU A 718 23.32 29.08 35.48
CA GLU A 718 23.46 30.11 36.50
C GLU A 718 22.83 31.47 36.13
N LYS A 719 22.85 31.86 34.85
CA LYS A 719 22.21 33.10 34.40
C LYS A 719 20.70 33.13 34.66
N LYS A 720 20.01 31.99 34.61
CA LYS A 720 18.56 31.89 34.92
C LYS A 720 18.26 31.80 36.43
N SER A 721 19.11 31.11 37.21
CA SER A 721 18.97 31.06 38.67
C SER A 721 19.04 32.45 39.29
N ASN A 722 19.87 33.34 38.75
CA ASN A 722 19.95 34.73 39.18
C ASN A 722 18.77 35.59 38.73
N CYS A 723 18.21 35.37 37.54
CA CYS A 723 16.99 36.05 37.08
C CYS A 723 15.73 35.58 37.84
N GLU A 724 15.58 34.30 38.12
CA GLU A 724 14.47 33.81 38.95
C GLU A 724 14.56 34.25 40.42
N LYS A 725 15.76 34.39 40.99
CA LYS A 725 15.96 34.99 42.31
C LYS A 725 15.63 36.46 42.35
N ILE A 726 15.85 37.22 41.31
CA ILE A 726 15.50 38.65 41.19
C ILE A 726 13.98 38.83 41.06
N ILE A 727 13.29 37.94 40.35
CA ILE A 727 11.82 37.99 40.17
C ILE A 727 11.08 37.55 41.45
N THR A 728 11.65 36.62 42.24
CA THR A 728 11.05 36.18 43.53
C THR A 728 11.24 37.18 44.66
N THR A 729 12.13 38.17 44.54
CA THR A 729 12.38 39.17 45.58
C THR A 729 11.54 40.46 45.40
N VAL A 730 10.69 40.58 44.40
CA VAL A 730 9.82 41.76 44.15
C VAL A 730 8.33 41.43 44.31
N THR A 731 7.95 40.45 45.11
CA THR A 731 6.58 40.30 45.57
C THR A 731 6.48 40.72 47.05
N VAL A 732 6.49 42.03 47.24
CA VAL A 732 6.15 42.65 48.50
C VAL A 732 4.64 42.70 48.67
N HIS A 733 4.23 42.24 49.86
CA HIS A 733 2.93 42.39 50.48
C HIS A 733 2.08 43.59 50.09
N HIS A 734 0.81 43.35 49.76
CA HIS A 734 -0.27 44.18 50.21
C HIS A 734 -1.44 43.33 50.71
N PRO A 735 -1.96 43.64 51.90
CA PRO A 735 -3.11 42.96 52.47
C PRO A 735 -4.41 43.68 52.14
N GLY A 736 -5.42 42.92 51.83
CA GLY A 736 -6.81 43.36 51.97
C GLY A 736 -7.52 43.80 50.69
N GLY A 737 -8.55 43.04 50.32
CA GLY A 737 -9.54 43.47 49.31
C GLY A 737 -10.35 42.33 48.75
N SER A 738 -11.42 42.03 49.45
CA SER A 738 -12.68 41.37 49.16
C SER A 738 -13.05 41.06 47.69
N LEU A 739 -13.40 39.81 47.46
CA LEU A 739 -14.48 39.22 46.66
C LEU A 739 -15.24 40.11 45.66
N ARG A 740 -15.20 39.69 44.39
CA ARG A 740 -16.42 39.60 43.57
C ARG A 740 -16.21 38.60 42.41
N SER A 741 -17.07 37.59 42.42
CA SER A 741 -17.33 36.64 41.35
C SER A 741 -17.92 37.34 40.13
N THR A 742 -17.47 37.02 38.94
CA THR A 742 -18.27 37.12 37.73
C THR A 742 -18.02 35.91 36.85
N ASP A 743 -19.04 35.08 36.78
CA ASP A 743 -19.23 34.04 35.78
C ASP A 743 -19.05 34.59 34.36
N ARG A 744 -18.29 33.90 33.55
CA ARG A 744 -18.48 33.96 32.09
C ARG A 744 -18.48 32.56 31.56
N ASN A 745 -19.67 32.15 31.14
CA ASN A 745 -19.97 31.00 30.29
C ASN A 745 -19.10 30.96 29.05
N VAL A 746 -18.50 29.77 28.83
CA VAL A 746 -17.97 29.34 27.54
C VAL A 746 -18.80 28.15 27.11
N PRO A 747 -19.36 28.14 25.90
CA PRO A 747 -20.25 27.08 25.45
C PRO A 747 -19.45 25.83 25.07
N ASP A 748 -19.90 24.71 25.59
CA ASP A 748 -19.53 23.35 25.19
C ASP A 748 -19.81 23.16 23.68
N ARG A 749 -18.79 22.75 22.94
CA ARG A 749 -18.97 22.11 21.64
C ARG A 749 -18.74 20.62 21.81
N GLU A 750 -19.83 19.91 21.98
CA GLU A 750 -19.88 18.47 21.70
C GLU A 750 -19.53 18.21 20.23
N THR A 751 -18.50 17.43 20.01
CA THR A 751 -18.28 16.74 18.75
C THR A 751 -18.57 15.27 18.99
N ARG A 752 -19.71 14.83 18.49
CA ARG A 752 -20.05 13.41 18.34
C ARG A 752 -19.22 12.81 17.20
N PHE A 753 -18.81 11.57 17.44
CA PHE A 753 -18.15 10.63 16.54
C PHE A 753 -18.89 10.39 15.22
#